data_2191c8f444f347f1daad7eb798ca631e
#
_entry.id   2191c8f444f347f1daad7eb798ca631e
#
_cell.length_a   1.000
_cell.length_b   1.000
_cell.length_c   1.000
_cell.angle_alpha   90.00
_cell.angle_beta   90.00
_cell.angle_gamma   90.00
#
_symmetry.space_group_name_H-M   'P 1'
#
loop_
_entity.id
_entity.type
_entity.pdbx_description
1 polymer ?
#
loop_
_entity_poly.entity_id
_entity_poly.type
_entity_poly.pdbx_seq_one_letter_code
_entity_poly.pdbx_strand_id
1 'polypeptide(L)'
;MHEIRIELRSNLCASSGDGYATTIDTDVVVDKYGIPYIPARRLKGCLREAAVYIYGEDSDIIKKIFGIPGNITSGAMIVENAQIEDYTSFRKICIENGLTANRVTELFTDTFASTAVEPSGAAKENTLRFMRYVSKYKAWNQEENLVFCADVEIDEEYVDDLRRICKALRHIGYKRNRGFGCVKCSLKDKRALTHTFDLPTNIHDDEEYVVTYAIQLDEDLMLPSQAADESTDYISGQAVVGALAGRYLKSHEADAIFDSMFLSGAVRFSNLYITNEEYQTFVPAPQIFGKTKQSNRILDLTVTERRKEIVKPLKGGYINADLKVIKPQTERVYHNNLSNPDGGLYVQNCLQKGQIFMGTISGKGCYIKIIADLLSNGKLSFGRSKTAQYSRCSIVGFNLAADTQKKIHLHKGDKVIYLFESDMLLPDSLAGNSLNVSSICTAIGINEVDLEPESGLKYGMISGYLSVMRMQRAHVRAIAAGSALVTICKEDMELSEILYFGGRQNEGFGKVRIFKAGELLKDCSTNIASENSVSAETNGDIKAMFTQLEKDENMRIAAIAYALDKKSSFLKDWGAAFIGRVTLMLKQADSESDFCKRIASIKSMSKRIIANSFLKDASNKWESDPQYKVWSKKQEYLLTILTLAKYFLKERKGGTAK
;
A
#
# COMPACT_ATOMS: atom_id res chain seq x y z
N MET A 1 4.85 -23.82 3.91
CA MET A 1 4.97 -22.69 2.97
C MET A 1 5.85 -23.04 1.81
N HIS A 2 5.53 -22.59 0.59
CA HIS A 2 6.31 -22.89 -0.61
C HIS A 2 6.55 -21.60 -1.39
N GLU A 3 7.52 -21.60 -2.29
CA GLU A 3 7.86 -20.48 -3.16
C GLU A 3 7.78 -20.91 -4.63
N ILE A 4 6.98 -20.21 -5.41
CA ILE A 4 6.96 -20.35 -6.86
C ILE A 4 8.05 -19.46 -7.44
N ARG A 5 9.01 -20.06 -8.15
CA ARG A 5 10.08 -19.34 -8.85
C ARG A 5 9.81 -19.35 -10.35
N ILE A 6 9.85 -18.17 -10.95
CA ILE A 6 9.54 -17.92 -12.35
C ILE A 6 10.76 -17.26 -12.99
N GLU A 7 11.55 -18.03 -13.69
CA GLU A 7 12.70 -17.57 -14.44
C GLU A 7 12.26 -17.16 -15.85
N LEU A 8 12.57 -15.94 -16.26
CA LEU A 8 12.26 -15.46 -17.60
C LEU A 8 13.19 -16.11 -18.64
N ARG A 9 12.61 -16.66 -19.70
CA ARG A 9 13.32 -17.18 -20.86
C ARG A 9 13.18 -16.25 -22.09
N SER A 10 12.18 -15.37 -22.06
CA SER A 10 12.01 -14.26 -22.99
C SER A 10 11.46 -13.04 -22.26
N ASN A 11 11.48 -11.90 -22.92
CA ASN A 11 10.97 -10.64 -22.39
C ASN A 11 9.49 -10.77 -22.00
N LEU A 12 9.09 -10.13 -20.90
CA LEU A 12 7.76 -10.27 -20.32
C LEU A 12 6.99 -8.95 -20.37
N CYS A 13 5.76 -8.99 -20.87
CA CYS A 13 4.79 -7.91 -20.67
C CYS A 13 3.65 -8.41 -19.76
N ALA A 14 3.79 -8.16 -18.45
CA ALA A 14 2.71 -8.29 -17.48
C ALA A 14 1.94 -6.96 -17.48
N SER A 15 0.96 -6.80 -18.40
CA SER A 15 0.28 -5.52 -18.62
C SER A 15 -0.48 -5.04 -17.38
N SER A 16 -0.41 -3.74 -17.06
CA SER A 16 -1.20 -3.10 -16.00
C SER A 16 -2.68 -2.99 -16.37
N GLY A 17 -2.98 -2.94 -17.66
CA GLY A 17 -4.28 -2.53 -18.18
C GLY A 17 -4.37 -1.02 -18.38
N ASP A 18 -3.41 -0.26 -17.86
CA ASP A 18 -3.29 1.18 -18.03
C ASP A 18 -2.40 1.47 -19.24
N GLY A 19 -2.69 2.54 -19.96
CA GLY A 19 -1.84 3.10 -21.00
C GLY A 19 -1.48 4.52 -20.61
N TYR A 20 -0.22 4.89 -20.72
CA TYR A 20 0.17 6.30 -20.69
C TYR A 20 -0.22 6.90 -22.05
N ALA A 21 -1.38 7.53 -22.09
CA ALA A 21 -2.11 7.99 -23.28
C ALA A 21 -1.31 8.79 -24.33
N THR A 22 -0.06 9.13 -24.07
CA THR A 22 0.76 9.95 -24.96
C THR A 22 1.95 9.25 -25.58
N THR A 23 2.43 8.12 -25.02
CA THR A 23 3.67 7.49 -25.48
C THR A 23 3.70 5.97 -25.43
N ILE A 24 2.92 5.30 -24.60
CA ILE A 24 2.93 3.84 -24.42
C ILE A 24 1.49 3.33 -24.39
N ASP A 25 1.13 2.49 -25.36
CA ASP A 25 -0.21 1.93 -25.49
C ASP A 25 -0.45 0.76 -24.52
N THR A 26 0.59 0.02 -24.18
CA THR A 26 0.52 -1.10 -23.23
C THR A 26 1.70 -1.03 -22.29
N ASP A 27 1.43 -0.82 -21.00
CA ASP A 27 2.47 -0.71 -19.97
C ASP A 27 2.53 -1.95 -19.07
N VAL A 28 3.67 -2.14 -18.40
CA VAL A 28 3.90 -3.21 -17.43
C VAL A 28 3.46 -2.77 -16.03
N VAL A 29 3.10 -3.74 -15.20
CA VAL A 29 2.80 -3.47 -13.80
C VAL A 29 4.10 -3.23 -13.04
N VAL A 30 4.15 -2.10 -12.34
CA VAL A 30 5.23 -1.76 -11.41
C VAL A 30 4.65 -1.35 -10.06
N ASP A 31 5.46 -1.46 -9.02
CA ASP A 31 5.08 -0.97 -7.71
C ASP A 31 5.34 0.55 -7.57
N LYS A 32 5.08 1.12 -6.40
CA LYS A 32 5.31 2.55 -6.12
C LYS A 32 6.77 2.99 -6.23
N TYR A 33 7.70 2.05 -6.22
CA TYR A 33 9.13 2.31 -6.40
C TYR A 33 9.59 2.13 -7.85
N GLY A 34 8.70 1.69 -8.75
CA GLY A 34 9.01 1.41 -10.14
C GLY A 34 9.56 0.01 -10.40
N ILE A 35 9.50 -0.88 -9.41
CA ILE A 35 9.99 -2.26 -9.54
C ILE A 35 8.89 -3.12 -10.17
N PRO A 36 9.15 -3.85 -11.27
CA PRO A 36 8.15 -4.67 -11.92
C PRO A 36 7.82 -5.92 -11.10
N TYR A 37 6.54 -6.34 -11.17
CA TYR A 37 6.08 -7.57 -10.53
C TYR A 37 5.01 -8.26 -11.38
N ILE A 38 4.73 -9.54 -11.09
CA ILE A 38 3.63 -10.27 -11.71
C ILE A 38 2.47 -10.34 -10.71
N PRO A 39 1.32 -9.72 -10.99
CA PRO A 39 0.17 -9.74 -10.08
C PRO A 39 -0.28 -11.18 -9.76
N ALA A 40 -0.56 -11.45 -8.49
CA ALA A 40 -1.00 -12.76 -7.99
C ALA A 40 -2.22 -13.29 -8.74
N ARG A 41 -3.20 -12.42 -9.03
CA ARG A 41 -4.39 -12.79 -9.80
C ARG A 41 -4.05 -13.32 -11.20
N ARG A 42 -3.08 -12.67 -11.87
CA ARG A 42 -2.61 -13.11 -13.18
C ARG A 42 -1.84 -14.43 -13.08
N LEU A 43 -0.94 -14.52 -12.11
CA LEU A 43 -0.19 -15.75 -11.86
C LEU A 43 -1.13 -16.92 -11.56
N LYS A 44 -2.11 -16.72 -10.67
CA LYS A 44 -3.15 -17.73 -10.36
C LYS A 44 -3.94 -18.14 -11.60
N GLY A 45 -4.30 -17.19 -12.46
CA GLY A 45 -4.98 -17.47 -13.73
C GLY A 45 -4.13 -18.31 -14.70
N CYS A 46 -2.84 -18.00 -14.85
CA CYS A 46 -1.91 -18.76 -15.68
C CYS A 46 -1.66 -20.18 -15.12
N LEU A 47 -1.56 -20.31 -13.79
CA LEU A 47 -1.45 -21.62 -13.13
C LEU A 47 -2.72 -22.45 -13.35
N ARG A 48 -3.92 -21.83 -13.27
CA ARG A 48 -5.17 -22.52 -13.56
C ARG A 48 -5.23 -22.97 -15.03
N GLU A 49 -4.81 -22.15 -15.97
CA GLU A 49 -4.71 -22.51 -17.38
C GLU A 49 -3.80 -23.74 -17.60
N ALA A 50 -2.64 -23.74 -16.91
CA ALA A 50 -1.71 -24.87 -16.93
C ALA A 50 -2.31 -26.14 -16.28
N ALA A 51 -3.09 -25.99 -15.20
CA ALA A 51 -3.80 -27.07 -14.54
C ALA A 51 -4.90 -27.67 -15.45
N VAL A 52 -5.66 -26.83 -16.15
CA VAL A 52 -6.66 -27.28 -17.14
C VAL A 52 -6.02 -28.11 -18.24
N TYR A 53 -4.82 -27.71 -18.70
CA TYR A 53 -4.08 -28.47 -19.69
C TYR A 53 -3.68 -29.89 -19.22
N ILE A 54 -3.38 -30.06 -17.91
CA ILE A 54 -2.97 -31.36 -17.35
C ILE A 54 -4.17 -32.22 -16.96
N TYR A 55 -5.17 -31.64 -16.28
CA TYR A 55 -6.24 -32.37 -15.60
C TYR A 55 -7.61 -32.29 -16.29
N GLY A 56 -7.78 -31.40 -17.28
CA GLY A 56 -9.06 -31.08 -17.90
C GLY A 56 -9.88 -30.07 -17.08
N GLU A 57 -10.79 -29.36 -17.73
CA GLU A 57 -11.52 -28.22 -17.15
C GLU A 57 -12.44 -28.62 -15.98
N ASP A 58 -13.08 -29.78 -16.04
CA ASP A 58 -14.04 -30.26 -15.05
C ASP A 58 -13.42 -30.99 -13.86
N SER A 59 -12.11 -31.09 -13.80
CA SER A 59 -11.40 -31.82 -12.75
C SER A 59 -11.68 -31.27 -11.34
N ASP A 60 -11.95 -32.16 -10.40
CA ASP A 60 -12.16 -31.83 -8.99
C ASP A 60 -10.88 -31.25 -8.35
N ILE A 61 -9.69 -31.62 -8.82
CA ILE A 61 -8.40 -31.05 -8.38
C ILE A 61 -8.38 -29.55 -8.65
N ILE A 62 -8.82 -29.13 -9.85
CA ILE A 62 -8.87 -27.69 -10.19
C ILE A 62 -9.85 -26.95 -9.30
N LYS A 63 -11.05 -27.52 -9.05
CA LYS A 63 -12.05 -26.92 -8.18
C LYS A 63 -11.55 -26.77 -6.74
N LYS A 64 -10.83 -27.76 -6.24
CA LYS A 64 -10.25 -27.76 -4.89
C LYS A 64 -9.08 -26.78 -4.77
N ILE A 65 -8.12 -26.78 -5.69
CA ILE A 65 -6.94 -25.91 -5.62
C ILE A 65 -7.30 -24.43 -5.89
N PHE A 66 -8.07 -24.15 -6.96
CA PHE A 66 -8.33 -22.77 -7.41
C PHE A 66 -9.66 -22.21 -6.91
N GLY A 67 -10.56 -23.05 -6.44
CA GLY A 67 -11.92 -22.69 -6.02
C GLY A 67 -12.88 -22.60 -7.21
N ILE A 68 -14.16 -22.54 -6.89
CA ILE A 68 -15.26 -22.41 -7.86
C ILE A 68 -15.78 -20.97 -7.77
N PRO A 69 -15.90 -20.24 -8.90
CA PRO A 69 -16.48 -18.90 -8.90
C PRO A 69 -17.88 -18.89 -8.25
N GLY A 70 -18.11 -17.97 -7.30
CA GLY A 70 -19.39 -17.89 -6.58
C GLY A 70 -19.58 -18.89 -5.45
N ASN A 71 -18.62 -19.76 -5.13
CA ASN A 71 -18.72 -20.65 -3.97
C ASN A 71 -18.25 -19.96 -2.67
N ILE A 72 -18.73 -20.45 -1.52
CA ILE A 72 -18.36 -19.94 -0.17
C ILE A 72 -16.93 -20.31 0.16
N THR A 73 -16.56 -21.56 -0.14
CA THR A 73 -15.22 -22.07 0.14
C THR A 73 -14.23 -21.55 -0.87
N SER A 74 -13.20 -20.87 -0.38
CA SER A 74 -12.05 -20.50 -1.21
C SER A 74 -11.28 -21.76 -1.62
N GLY A 75 -10.61 -21.71 -2.78
CA GLY A 75 -9.68 -22.78 -3.14
C GLY A 75 -8.53 -22.89 -2.12
N ALA A 76 -7.93 -24.07 -2.06
CA ALA A 76 -6.84 -24.41 -1.14
C ALA A 76 -5.56 -23.57 -1.38
N MET A 77 -5.39 -23.00 -2.59
CA MET A 77 -4.19 -22.23 -2.95
C MET A 77 -4.38 -20.73 -2.77
N ILE A 78 -3.49 -20.14 -1.99
CA ILE A 78 -3.29 -18.70 -1.85
C ILE A 78 -1.91 -18.38 -2.42
N VAL A 79 -1.84 -17.50 -3.44
CA VAL A 79 -0.59 -17.11 -4.10
C VAL A 79 -0.36 -15.62 -3.97
N GLU A 80 0.89 -15.22 -3.74
CA GLU A 80 1.31 -13.82 -3.65
C GLU A 80 1.69 -13.21 -4.99
N ASN A 81 1.83 -11.87 -5.03
CA ASN A 81 2.44 -11.20 -6.17
C ASN A 81 3.86 -11.74 -6.35
N ALA A 82 4.20 -12.13 -7.57
CA ALA A 82 5.57 -12.54 -7.82
C ALA A 82 6.44 -11.30 -7.97
N GLN A 83 7.32 -11.10 -7.00
CA GLN A 83 8.29 -10.01 -6.97
C GLN A 83 9.64 -10.48 -7.49
N ILE A 84 10.48 -9.57 -7.95
CA ILE A 84 11.84 -9.92 -8.36
C ILE A 84 12.61 -10.53 -7.17
N GLU A 85 13.47 -11.49 -7.47
CA GLU A 85 14.46 -11.98 -6.51
C GLU A 85 15.20 -10.78 -5.91
N ASP A 86 15.49 -10.74 -4.61
CA ASP A 86 16.11 -9.60 -3.92
C ASP A 86 15.24 -8.32 -3.80
N TYR A 87 13.92 -8.41 -3.99
CA TYR A 87 13.01 -7.27 -3.90
C TYR A 87 13.22 -6.41 -2.64
N THR A 88 13.44 -7.03 -1.49
CA THR A 88 13.63 -6.31 -0.22
C THR A 88 14.87 -5.43 -0.26
N SER A 89 15.97 -5.92 -0.83
CA SER A 89 17.21 -5.16 -1.03
C SER A 89 17.01 -4.00 -1.99
N PHE A 90 16.30 -4.23 -3.11
CA PHE A 90 15.95 -3.17 -4.06
C PHE A 90 15.11 -2.08 -3.42
N ARG A 91 14.04 -2.47 -2.73
CA ARG A 91 13.15 -1.53 -2.05
C ARG A 91 13.92 -0.66 -1.05
N LYS A 92 14.79 -1.27 -0.23
CA LYS A 92 15.61 -0.55 0.75
C LYS A 92 16.48 0.50 0.06
N ILE A 93 17.20 0.13 -0.99
CA ILE A 93 18.07 1.03 -1.75
C ILE A 93 17.28 2.16 -2.40
N CYS A 94 16.10 1.88 -2.99
CA CYS A 94 15.24 2.91 -3.58
C CYS A 94 14.82 3.96 -2.55
N ILE A 95 14.50 3.54 -1.32
CA ILE A 95 14.13 4.45 -0.23
C ILE A 95 15.33 5.28 0.22
N GLU A 96 16.48 4.65 0.44
CA GLU A 96 17.71 5.32 0.90
C GLU A 96 18.22 6.38 -0.09
N ASN A 97 18.09 6.12 -1.39
CA ASN A 97 18.62 7.02 -2.45
C ASN A 97 17.56 7.96 -3.05
N GLY A 98 16.29 7.91 -2.61
CA GLY A 98 15.24 8.80 -3.08
C GLY A 98 14.97 8.76 -4.59
N LEU A 99 15.18 7.61 -5.24
CA LEU A 99 15.04 7.46 -6.69
C LEU A 99 13.57 7.56 -7.13
N THR A 100 13.34 8.20 -8.26
CA THR A 100 11.99 8.26 -8.85
C THR A 100 11.56 6.91 -9.42
N ALA A 101 10.28 6.55 -9.26
CA ALA A 101 9.73 5.29 -9.75
C ALA A 101 9.97 5.08 -11.25
N ASN A 102 9.83 6.14 -12.07
CA ASN A 102 10.07 6.07 -13.51
C ASN A 102 11.49 5.64 -13.84
N ARG A 103 12.46 6.14 -13.09
CA ARG A 103 13.86 5.82 -13.31
C ARG A 103 14.18 4.36 -12.97
N VAL A 104 13.62 3.89 -11.87
CA VAL A 104 13.74 2.47 -11.49
C VAL A 104 13.08 1.56 -12.55
N THR A 105 11.91 1.96 -13.06
CA THR A 105 11.22 1.23 -14.13
C THR A 105 12.08 1.11 -15.39
N GLU A 106 12.75 2.18 -15.80
CA GLU A 106 13.65 2.18 -16.98
C GLU A 106 14.80 1.18 -16.87
N LEU A 107 15.22 0.79 -15.65
CA LEU A 107 16.26 -0.25 -15.48
C LEU A 107 15.82 -1.63 -15.89
N PHE A 108 14.59 -1.96 -15.64
CA PHE A 108 14.04 -3.29 -15.85
C PHE A 108 13.33 -3.41 -17.19
N THR A 109 13.03 -2.28 -17.84
CA THR A 109 12.11 -2.27 -18.96
C THR A 109 12.69 -1.62 -20.21
N ASP A 110 12.17 -2.04 -21.37
CA ASP A 110 12.43 -1.42 -22.65
C ASP A 110 11.11 -1.37 -23.46
N THR A 111 11.12 -0.69 -24.59
CA THR A 111 9.94 -0.47 -25.44
C THR A 111 10.03 -1.23 -26.75
N PHE A 112 8.92 -1.85 -27.14
CA PHE A 112 8.75 -2.54 -28.40
C PHE A 112 7.72 -1.80 -29.27
N ALA A 113 8.15 -1.34 -30.44
CA ALA A 113 7.28 -0.72 -31.43
C ALA A 113 6.74 -1.79 -32.40
N SER A 114 5.45 -1.73 -32.69
CA SER A 114 4.80 -2.62 -33.66
C SER A 114 3.76 -1.85 -34.48
N THR A 115 3.60 -2.23 -35.74
CA THR A 115 2.57 -1.69 -36.63
C THR A 115 1.84 -2.84 -37.34
N ALA A 116 0.62 -2.59 -37.80
CA ALA A 116 -0.07 -3.50 -38.68
C ALA A 116 0.50 -3.33 -40.10
N VAL A 117 0.58 -4.44 -40.85
CA VAL A 117 1.08 -4.48 -42.21
C VAL A 117 -0.09 -4.78 -43.15
N GLU A 118 -0.23 -4.00 -44.20
CA GLU A 118 -1.19 -4.24 -45.27
C GLU A 118 -0.79 -5.46 -46.15
N PRO A 119 -1.71 -6.05 -46.92
CA PRO A 119 -1.38 -7.13 -47.83
C PRO A 119 -0.27 -6.79 -48.84
N SER A 120 -0.07 -5.51 -49.14
CA SER A 120 1.01 -4.97 -49.99
C SER A 120 2.39 -5.03 -49.33
N GLY A 121 2.48 -5.34 -48.01
CA GLY A 121 3.72 -5.29 -47.23
C GLY A 121 4.03 -3.90 -46.66
N ALA A 122 3.22 -2.87 -46.96
CA ALA A 122 3.38 -1.55 -46.39
C ALA A 122 2.83 -1.44 -44.96
N ALA A 123 3.39 -0.54 -44.16
CA ALA A 123 2.84 -0.25 -42.85
C ALA A 123 1.48 0.47 -42.98
N LYS A 124 0.48 -0.04 -42.29
CA LYS A 124 -0.86 0.58 -42.23
C LYS A 124 -0.81 1.88 -41.45
N GLU A 125 -1.40 2.96 -41.96
CA GLU A 125 -1.45 4.25 -41.28
C GLU A 125 -2.18 4.17 -39.94
N ASN A 126 -1.74 4.97 -38.96
CA ASN A 126 -2.31 5.07 -37.62
C ASN A 126 -2.36 3.77 -36.80
N THR A 127 -1.47 2.82 -37.10
CA THR A 127 -1.39 1.53 -36.38
C THR A 127 -0.10 1.32 -35.59
N LEU A 128 0.76 2.33 -35.51
CA LEU A 128 1.97 2.27 -34.70
C LEU A 128 1.60 2.21 -33.22
N ARG A 129 2.08 1.18 -32.52
CA ARG A 129 1.83 0.92 -31.10
C ARG A 129 3.13 0.68 -30.39
N PHE A 130 3.24 1.27 -29.20
CA PHE A 130 4.36 1.09 -28.30
C PHE A 130 3.95 0.24 -27.10
N MET A 131 4.71 -0.80 -26.83
CA MET A 131 4.52 -1.68 -25.70
C MET A 131 5.79 -1.66 -24.85
N ARG A 132 5.67 -1.40 -23.55
CA ARG A 132 6.76 -1.61 -22.61
C ARG A 132 6.81 -3.07 -22.19
N TYR A 133 7.99 -3.61 -22.00
CA TYR A 133 8.22 -4.97 -21.54
C TYR A 133 9.35 -5.02 -20.52
N VAL A 134 9.32 -6.01 -19.64
CA VAL A 134 10.40 -6.33 -18.70
C VAL A 134 11.45 -7.15 -19.45
N SER A 135 12.72 -6.74 -19.34
CA SER A 135 13.84 -7.49 -19.90
C SER A 135 13.96 -8.86 -19.24
N LYS A 136 14.31 -9.88 -20.01
CA LYS A 136 14.56 -11.21 -19.47
C LYS A 136 15.84 -11.29 -18.63
N TYR A 137 16.72 -10.33 -18.77
CA TYR A 137 17.99 -10.29 -18.04
C TYR A 137 17.91 -9.43 -16.79
N LYS A 138 18.72 -9.77 -15.80
CA LYS A 138 18.92 -8.91 -14.62
C LYS A 138 19.54 -7.59 -15.05
N ALA A 139 19.04 -6.48 -14.50
CA ALA A 139 19.56 -5.15 -14.85
C ALA A 139 21.04 -4.96 -14.43
N TRP A 140 21.48 -5.67 -13.39
CA TRP A 140 22.84 -5.61 -12.85
C TRP A 140 23.76 -6.73 -13.36
N ASN A 141 23.20 -7.73 -14.05
CA ASN A 141 23.96 -8.81 -14.66
C ASN A 141 23.23 -9.32 -15.92
N GLN A 142 23.64 -8.86 -17.09
CA GLN A 142 23.01 -9.23 -18.36
C GLN A 142 23.29 -10.67 -18.81
N GLU A 143 24.12 -11.42 -18.09
CA GLU A 143 24.35 -12.84 -18.36
C GLU A 143 23.34 -13.73 -17.66
N GLU A 144 22.66 -13.21 -16.62
CA GLU A 144 21.70 -13.95 -15.82
C GLU A 144 20.26 -13.56 -16.17
N ASN A 145 19.38 -14.56 -16.17
CA ASN A 145 17.96 -14.34 -16.35
C ASN A 145 17.31 -13.74 -15.09
N LEU A 146 16.36 -12.84 -15.30
CA LEU A 146 15.55 -12.26 -14.22
C LEU A 146 14.60 -13.33 -13.68
N VAL A 147 14.52 -13.42 -12.35
CA VAL A 147 13.68 -14.36 -11.63
C VAL A 147 12.66 -13.60 -10.81
N PHE A 148 11.40 -14.03 -10.89
CA PHE A 148 10.33 -13.60 -10.00
C PHE A 148 10.01 -14.71 -9.00
N CYS A 149 9.77 -14.33 -7.75
CA CYS A 149 9.45 -15.24 -6.65
C CYS A 149 8.09 -14.86 -6.07
N ALA A 150 7.22 -15.85 -5.87
CA ALA A 150 5.92 -15.67 -5.22
C ALA A 150 5.78 -16.68 -4.08
N ASP A 151 5.46 -16.21 -2.89
CA ASP A 151 5.09 -17.09 -1.80
C ASP A 151 3.71 -17.71 -2.07
N VAL A 152 3.57 -18.98 -1.74
CA VAL A 152 2.32 -19.73 -1.91
C VAL A 152 2.01 -20.57 -0.68
N GLU A 153 0.77 -20.44 -0.21
CA GLU A 153 0.17 -21.34 0.77
C GLU A 153 -0.74 -22.32 0.03
N ILE A 154 -0.59 -23.58 0.31
CA ILE A 154 -1.42 -24.66 -0.24
C ILE A 154 -1.48 -25.81 0.77
N ASP A 155 -2.59 -26.52 0.80
CA ASP A 155 -2.72 -27.69 1.64
C ASP A 155 -1.78 -28.80 1.16
N GLU A 156 -1.14 -29.52 2.09
CA GLU A 156 -0.07 -30.49 1.82
C GLU A 156 -0.48 -31.55 0.78
N GLU A 157 -1.74 -31.96 0.78
CA GLU A 157 -2.26 -32.95 -0.18
C GLU A 157 -2.17 -32.52 -1.65
N TYR A 158 -2.09 -31.20 -1.94
CA TYR A 158 -2.02 -30.65 -3.31
C TYR A 158 -0.63 -30.12 -3.70
N VAL A 159 0.38 -30.26 -2.88
CA VAL A 159 1.75 -29.74 -3.16
C VAL A 159 2.33 -30.37 -4.41
N ASP A 160 2.17 -31.68 -4.59
CA ASP A 160 2.70 -32.37 -5.76
C ASP A 160 1.95 -31.99 -7.04
N ASP A 161 0.64 -31.77 -6.94
CA ASP A 161 -0.15 -31.26 -8.06
C ASP A 161 0.30 -29.87 -8.45
N LEU A 162 0.52 -28.96 -7.48
CA LEU A 162 1.06 -27.63 -7.74
C LEU A 162 2.45 -27.71 -8.38
N ARG A 163 3.31 -28.65 -7.95
CA ARG A 163 4.64 -28.86 -8.53
C ARG A 163 4.54 -29.27 -10.01
N ARG A 164 3.57 -30.12 -10.37
CA ARG A 164 3.29 -30.50 -11.77
C ARG A 164 2.76 -29.32 -12.58
N ILE A 165 1.83 -28.55 -12.01
CA ILE A 165 1.23 -27.35 -12.63
C ILE A 165 2.33 -26.30 -12.92
N CYS A 166 3.23 -26.02 -11.97
CA CYS A 166 4.35 -25.12 -12.15
C CYS A 166 5.25 -25.57 -13.32
N LYS A 167 5.57 -26.87 -13.41
CA LYS A 167 6.37 -27.40 -14.53
C LYS A 167 5.69 -27.26 -15.88
N ALA A 168 4.37 -27.30 -15.94
CA ALA A 168 3.59 -27.14 -17.16
C ALA A 168 3.42 -25.69 -17.59
N LEU A 169 3.57 -24.72 -16.69
CA LEU A 169 3.46 -23.30 -16.99
C LEU A 169 4.62 -22.84 -17.86
N ARG A 170 4.34 -22.53 -19.13
CA ARG A 170 5.33 -22.14 -20.13
C ARG A 170 5.33 -20.66 -20.47
N HIS A 171 4.19 -20.00 -20.38
CA HIS A 171 4.06 -18.61 -20.82
C HIS A 171 3.18 -17.80 -19.87
N ILE A 172 3.59 -16.56 -19.60
CA ILE A 172 2.87 -15.56 -18.80
C ILE A 172 2.78 -14.24 -19.56
N GLY A 173 1.69 -13.51 -19.41
CA GLY A 173 1.57 -12.13 -19.89
C GLY A 173 1.00 -11.98 -21.29
N TYR A 174 1.31 -10.84 -21.93
CA TYR A 174 0.79 -10.43 -23.21
C TYR A 174 1.69 -10.89 -24.37
N LYS A 175 1.13 -11.06 -25.58
CA LYS A 175 1.84 -11.50 -26.81
C LYS A 175 2.58 -12.85 -26.67
N ARG A 176 2.05 -13.79 -25.89
CA ARG A 176 2.63 -15.13 -25.67
C ARG A 176 2.94 -15.89 -26.98
N ASN A 177 2.13 -15.71 -28.01
CA ASN A 177 2.29 -16.32 -29.32
C ASN A 177 3.29 -15.58 -30.24
N ARG A 178 3.92 -14.49 -29.76
CA ARG A 178 4.86 -13.65 -30.50
C ARG A 178 6.22 -13.54 -29.83
N GLY A 179 6.63 -14.58 -29.09
CA GLY A 179 7.93 -14.68 -28.46
C GLY A 179 8.08 -13.99 -27.10
N PHE A 180 7.00 -13.41 -26.53
CA PHE A 180 7.03 -12.83 -25.20
C PHE A 180 6.55 -13.81 -24.14
N GLY A 181 7.04 -13.61 -22.91
CA GLY A 181 6.53 -14.26 -21.71
C GLY A 181 6.86 -15.74 -21.57
N CYS A 182 7.82 -16.29 -22.30
CA CYS A 182 8.31 -17.64 -22.08
C CYS A 182 9.04 -17.72 -20.74
N VAL A 183 8.65 -18.69 -19.90
CA VAL A 183 9.15 -18.84 -18.55
C VAL A 183 9.51 -20.28 -18.21
N LYS A 184 10.39 -20.46 -17.23
CA LYS A 184 10.60 -21.71 -16.51
C LYS A 184 10.09 -21.54 -15.10
N CYS A 185 9.04 -22.27 -14.76
CA CYS A 185 8.41 -22.18 -13.45
C CYS A 185 8.76 -23.43 -12.62
N SER A 186 9.02 -23.25 -11.32
CA SER A 186 9.33 -24.32 -10.38
C SER A 186 8.81 -23.98 -8.98
N LEU A 187 8.48 -24.99 -8.20
CA LEU A 187 8.09 -24.88 -6.80
C LEU A 187 9.27 -25.28 -5.93
N LYS A 188 9.64 -24.43 -4.97
CA LYS A 188 10.62 -24.71 -3.92
C LYS A 188 9.93 -24.75 -2.56
N ASP A 189 10.41 -25.64 -1.71
CA ASP A 189 9.98 -25.68 -0.32
C ASP A 189 10.68 -24.53 0.43
N LYS A 190 9.90 -23.72 1.13
CA LYS A 190 10.40 -22.62 1.94
C LYS A 190 10.13 -22.97 3.40
N ARG A 191 11.15 -22.90 4.25
CA ARG A 191 10.92 -23.03 5.70
C ARG A 191 9.98 -21.91 6.11
N ALA A 192 8.87 -22.25 6.75
CA ALA A 192 8.01 -21.25 7.37
C ALA A 192 8.87 -20.46 8.36
N LEU A 193 8.94 -19.16 8.20
CA LEU A 193 9.42 -18.29 9.26
C LEU A 193 8.33 -18.37 10.34
N THR A 194 8.50 -19.24 11.33
CA THR A 194 7.71 -19.18 12.54
C THR A 194 8.19 -17.95 13.29
N HIS A 195 7.37 -16.90 13.28
CA HIS A 195 7.57 -15.78 14.16
C HIS A 195 7.37 -16.30 15.58
N THR A 196 8.44 -16.53 16.30
CA THR A 196 8.37 -16.86 17.72
C THR A 196 8.22 -15.54 18.47
N PHE A 197 7.01 -15.22 18.85
CA PHE A 197 6.79 -14.14 19.80
C PHE A 197 7.29 -14.59 21.18
N ASP A 198 8.00 -13.71 21.89
CA ASP A 198 8.37 -13.93 23.28
C ASP A 198 7.11 -13.93 24.14
N LEU A 199 6.50 -15.10 24.29
CA LEU A 199 5.36 -15.27 25.17
C LEU A 199 5.85 -15.29 26.62
N PRO A 200 5.19 -14.56 27.54
CA PRO A 200 5.47 -14.70 28.96
C PRO A 200 5.36 -16.18 29.37
N THR A 201 6.33 -16.65 30.10
CA THR A 201 6.42 -18.08 30.53
C THR A 201 5.29 -18.49 31.45
N ASN A 202 4.61 -17.54 32.12
CA ASN A 202 3.57 -17.80 33.11
C ASN A 202 2.27 -17.04 32.76
N ILE A 203 1.50 -17.58 31.83
CA ILE A 203 0.13 -17.11 31.57
C ILE A 203 -0.82 -17.97 32.41
N HIS A 204 -1.53 -17.36 33.37
CA HIS A 204 -2.54 -18.03 34.18
C HIS A 204 -3.89 -18.07 33.45
N ASP A 205 -4.55 -19.23 33.44
CA ASP A 205 -5.75 -19.45 32.62
C ASP A 205 -6.95 -18.57 33.00
N ASP A 206 -7.07 -18.22 34.27
CA ASP A 206 -8.20 -17.43 34.79
C ASP A 206 -7.97 -15.93 34.85
N GLU A 207 -6.73 -15.46 34.63
CA GLU A 207 -6.42 -14.04 34.63
C GLU A 207 -6.68 -13.41 33.26
N GLU A 208 -7.01 -12.11 33.27
CA GLU A 208 -7.27 -11.35 32.03
C GLU A 208 -5.93 -10.84 31.45
N TYR A 209 -5.78 -11.00 30.14
CA TYR A 209 -4.62 -10.55 29.38
C TYR A 209 -5.03 -9.74 28.16
N VAL A 210 -4.13 -8.87 27.72
CA VAL A 210 -4.26 -8.09 26.49
C VAL A 210 -3.09 -8.39 25.58
N VAL A 211 -3.40 -8.82 24.36
CA VAL A 211 -2.48 -8.87 23.23
C VAL A 211 -2.61 -7.55 22.48
N THR A 212 -1.54 -6.79 22.42
CA THR A 212 -1.42 -5.62 21.52
C THR A 212 -0.57 -6.04 20.32
N TYR A 213 -1.08 -5.85 19.11
CA TYR A 213 -0.38 -6.25 17.90
C TYR A 213 -0.49 -5.20 16.82
N ALA A 214 0.56 -5.09 16.01
CA ALA A 214 0.64 -4.23 14.86
C ALA A 214 0.79 -5.06 13.59
N ILE A 215 0.04 -4.70 12.56
CA ILE A 215 0.10 -5.34 11.25
C ILE A 215 0.52 -4.33 10.20
N GLN A 216 1.36 -4.75 9.26
CA GLN A 216 1.69 -3.99 8.06
C GLN A 216 0.93 -4.57 6.88
N LEU A 217 0.37 -3.70 6.05
CA LEU A 217 -0.28 -4.10 4.80
C LEU A 217 0.78 -4.49 3.77
N ASP A 218 0.87 -5.77 3.42
CA ASP A 218 1.78 -6.26 2.38
C ASP A 218 1.26 -5.93 0.98
N GLU A 219 -0.06 -5.87 0.85
CA GLU A 219 -0.81 -5.53 -0.36
C GLU A 219 -1.83 -4.43 -0.06
N ASP A 220 -2.37 -3.83 -1.14
CA ASP A 220 -3.51 -2.93 -0.97
C ASP A 220 -4.67 -3.69 -0.34
N LEU A 221 -5.39 -3.05 0.57
CA LEU A 221 -6.45 -3.71 1.32
C LEU A 221 -7.80 -3.09 0.99
N MET A 222 -8.73 -3.93 0.51
CA MET A 222 -10.09 -3.53 0.27
C MET A 222 -11.03 -4.08 1.34
N LEU A 223 -11.49 -3.18 2.19
CA LEU A 223 -12.45 -3.47 3.24
C LEU A 223 -13.84 -2.98 2.81
N PRO A 224 -14.88 -3.81 2.94
CA PRO A 224 -16.24 -3.36 2.58
C PRO A 224 -16.65 -2.16 3.41
N SER A 225 -17.11 -1.09 2.73
CA SER A 225 -17.79 0.04 3.35
C SER A 225 -19.27 0.08 2.92
N GLN A 226 -20.00 1.10 3.33
CA GLN A 226 -21.39 1.31 2.88
C GLN A 226 -21.48 1.63 1.39
N ALA A 227 -20.50 2.37 0.87
CA ALA A 227 -20.35 2.60 -0.56
C ALA A 227 -19.61 1.42 -1.19
N ALA A 228 -20.16 0.90 -2.29
CA ALA A 228 -19.66 -0.34 -2.91
C ALA A 228 -18.22 -0.23 -3.44
N ASP A 229 -17.77 0.97 -3.73
CA ASP A 229 -16.49 1.35 -4.33
C ASP A 229 -15.49 1.96 -3.34
N GLU A 230 -15.89 2.17 -2.07
CA GLU A 230 -15.03 2.71 -1.03
C GLU A 230 -14.61 1.64 -0.02
N SER A 231 -13.42 1.80 0.57
CA SER A 231 -12.93 1.04 1.70
C SER A 231 -13.12 1.82 3.00
N THR A 232 -13.34 1.12 4.11
CA THR A 232 -13.21 1.73 5.43
C THR A 232 -11.77 2.15 5.65
N ASP A 233 -11.56 3.18 6.46
CA ASP A 233 -10.23 3.71 6.80
C ASP A 233 -9.60 3.03 8.05
N TYR A 234 -10.19 1.93 8.51
CA TYR A 234 -9.71 1.09 9.60
C TYR A 234 -10.08 -0.37 9.37
N ILE A 235 -9.41 -1.30 10.04
CA ILE A 235 -9.75 -2.72 10.00
C ILE A 235 -10.64 -3.01 11.21
N SER A 236 -11.87 -3.47 10.94
CA SER A 236 -12.85 -3.72 12.02
C SER A 236 -12.48 -4.95 12.84
N GLY A 237 -12.80 -4.93 14.14
CA GLY A 237 -12.69 -6.10 15.02
C GLY A 237 -13.47 -7.30 14.47
N GLN A 238 -14.60 -7.06 13.80
CA GLN A 238 -15.35 -8.10 13.09
C GLN A 238 -14.52 -8.80 12.01
N ALA A 239 -13.68 -8.05 11.27
CA ALA A 239 -12.79 -8.66 10.27
C ALA A 239 -11.71 -9.52 10.93
N VAL A 240 -11.21 -9.09 12.09
CA VAL A 240 -10.25 -9.86 12.90
C VAL A 240 -10.85 -11.15 13.40
N VAL A 241 -12.05 -11.08 14.01
CA VAL A 241 -12.83 -12.28 14.43
C VAL A 241 -12.95 -13.25 13.26
N GLY A 242 -13.38 -12.77 12.08
CA GLY A 242 -13.56 -13.63 10.91
C GLY A 242 -12.26 -14.24 10.38
N ALA A 243 -11.13 -13.53 10.47
CA ALA A 243 -9.83 -14.04 10.04
C ALA A 243 -9.31 -15.14 11.00
N LEU A 244 -9.39 -14.90 12.32
CA LEU A 244 -8.88 -15.84 13.31
C LEU A 244 -9.81 -17.05 13.48
N ALA A 245 -11.13 -16.87 13.46
CA ALA A 245 -12.10 -17.96 13.44
C ALA A 245 -11.89 -18.89 12.23
N GLY A 246 -11.70 -18.31 11.04
CA GLY A 246 -11.40 -19.08 9.83
C GLY A 246 -10.06 -19.83 9.92
N ARG A 247 -9.09 -19.30 10.64
CA ARG A 247 -7.80 -19.96 10.88
C ARG A 247 -7.94 -21.10 11.89
N TYR A 248 -8.67 -20.87 12.97
CA TYR A 248 -8.96 -21.90 13.99
C TYR A 248 -9.62 -23.13 13.36
N LEU A 249 -10.62 -22.93 12.50
CA LEU A 249 -11.37 -24.00 11.82
C LEU A 249 -10.55 -24.77 10.76
N LYS A 250 -9.33 -24.36 10.44
CA LYS A 250 -8.43 -25.17 9.58
C LYS A 250 -7.85 -26.39 10.33
N SER A 251 -7.68 -26.28 11.64
CA SER A 251 -7.03 -27.32 12.48
C SER A 251 -7.95 -27.85 13.58
N HIS A 252 -9.08 -27.20 13.82
CA HIS A 252 -10.04 -27.56 14.88
C HIS A 252 -11.46 -27.57 14.33
N GLU A 253 -12.36 -28.25 15.01
CA GLU A 253 -13.79 -28.17 14.74
C GLU A 253 -14.43 -26.99 15.48
N ALA A 254 -15.67 -26.63 15.14
CA ALA A 254 -16.45 -25.65 15.86
C ALA A 254 -16.96 -26.28 17.19
N ASP A 255 -16.14 -26.12 18.21
CA ASP A 255 -16.36 -26.67 19.55
C ASP A 255 -16.80 -25.58 20.55
N ALA A 256 -16.96 -25.93 21.83
CA ALA A 256 -17.34 -25.00 22.89
C ALA A 256 -16.29 -23.89 23.13
N ILE A 257 -15.02 -24.15 22.80
CA ILE A 257 -13.94 -23.16 22.88
C ILE A 257 -14.11 -22.14 21.76
N PHE A 258 -14.40 -22.60 20.53
CA PHE A 258 -14.72 -21.74 19.40
C PHE A 258 -15.90 -20.82 19.71
N ASP A 259 -16.98 -21.36 20.26
CA ASP A 259 -18.17 -20.58 20.65
C ASP A 259 -17.82 -19.53 21.69
N SER A 260 -17.03 -19.90 22.70
CA SER A 260 -16.59 -18.98 23.76
C SER A 260 -15.74 -17.85 23.23
N MET A 261 -14.77 -18.15 22.37
CA MET A 261 -13.81 -17.19 21.86
C MET A 261 -14.42 -16.22 20.83
N PHE A 262 -15.20 -16.74 19.89
CA PHE A 262 -15.62 -15.97 18.72
C PHE A 262 -17.09 -15.53 18.71
N LEU A 263 -17.98 -16.25 19.42
CA LEU A 263 -19.41 -15.98 19.38
C LEU A 263 -19.95 -15.39 20.69
N SER A 264 -19.60 -15.97 21.85
CA SER A 264 -20.21 -15.59 23.15
C SER A 264 -19.52 -14.41 23.86
N GLY A 265 -18.41 -13.92 23.34
CA GLY A 265 -17.80 -12.68 23.86
C GLY A 265 -16.79 -12.86 24.99
N ALA A 266 -16.29 -14.07 25.25
CA ALA A 266 -15.20 -14.29 26.20
C ALA A 266 -13.88 -13.65 25.75
N VAL A 267 -13.72 -13.36 24.47
CA VAL A 267 -12.60 -12.63 23.90
C VAL A 267 -13.12 -11.41 23.17
N ARG A 268 -12.49 -10.25 23.38
CA ARG A 268 -12.80 -8.98 22.71
C ARG A 268 -11.73 -8.63 21.70
N PHE A 269 -12.14 -8.33 20.47
CA PHE A 269 -11.26 -7.95 19.37
C PHE A 269 -11.50 -6.48 19.04
N SER A 270 -10.51 -5.61 19.28
CA SER A 270 -10.67 -4.20 18.93
C SER A 270 -10.58 -3.95 17.44
N ASN A 271 -11.05 -2.78 17.00
CA ASN A 271 -10.67 -2.27 15.68
C ASN A 271 -9.16 -2.01 15.65
N LEU A 272 -8.54 -2.15 14.45
CA LEU A 272 -7.17 -1.73 14.23
C LEU A 272 -7.19 -0.36 13.54
N TYR A 273 -6.53 0.59 14.17
CA TYR A 273 -6.37 1.94 13.65
C TYR A 273 -4.95 2.16 13.13
N ILE A 274 -4.83 3.10 12.19
CA ILE A 274 -3.53 3.45 11.63
C ILE A 274 -2.56 3.90 12.73
N THR A 275 -1.30 3.49 12.63
CA THR A 275 -0.21 3.92 13.50
C THR A 275 1.02 4.30 12.68
N ASN A 276 2.04 4.83 13.33
CA ASN A 276 3.33 5.15 12.73
C ASN A 276 4.36 4.02 12.99
N GLU A 277 5.56 4.20 12.49
CA GLU A 277 6.68 3.25 12.68
C GLU A 277 7.14 3.12 14.15
N GLU A 278 6.76 4.08 15.00
CA GLU A 278 7.02 4.08 16.44
C GLU A 278 5.92 3.36 17.24
N TYR A 279 4.92 2.80 16.57
CA TYR A 279 3.75 2.13 17.16
C TYR A 279 2.98 3.00 18.18
N GLN A 280 2.92 4.31 17.95
CA GLN A 280 2.14 5.19 18.82
C GLN A 280 0.65 4.89 18.69
N THR A 281 -0.08 5.02 19.81
CA THR A 281 -1.53 4.85 19.81
C THR A 281 -2.21 6.05 19.16
N PHE A 282 -3.04 5.78 18.15
CA PHE A 282 -3.93 6.74 17.52
C PHE A 282 -5.39 6.32 17.72
N VAL A 283 -6.24 7.30 18.01
CA VAL A 283 -7.69 7.10 18.19
C VAL A 283 -8.46 7.93 17.17
N PRO A 284 -9.69 7.54 16.80
CA PRO A 284 -10.53 8.35 15.92
C PRO A 284 -10.65 9.78 16.44
N ALA A 285 -10.35 10.76 15.61
CA ALA A 285 -10.27 12.15 16.02
C ALA A 285 -11.65 12.67 16.49
N PRO A 286 -11.79 13.05 17.77
CA PRO A 286 -13.05 13.52 18.33
C PRO A 286 -13.33 14.96 17.90
N GLN A 287 -14.63 15.32 17.92
CA GLN A 287 -15.06 16.67 17.55
C GLN A 287 -14.68 17.76 18.55
N ILE A 288 -14.27 17.35 19.75
CA ILE A 288 -13.74 18.26 20.77
C ILE A 288 -12.39 18.87 20.39
N PHE A 289 -11.75 18.37 19.33
CA PHE A 289 -10.54 18.97 18.76
C PHE A 289 -10.89 19.80 17.53
N GLY A 290 -10.21 20.91 17.39
CA GLY A 290 -10.37 21.81 16.26
C GLY A 290 -9.04 22.19 15.62
N LYS A 291 -9.11 22.58 14.35
CA LYS A 291 -7.97 23.07 13.59
C LYS A 291 -8.10 24.56 13.31
N THR A 292 -7.09 25.35 13.66
CA THR A 292 -7.06 26.78 13.39
C THR A 292 -6.87 27.03 11.89
N LYS A 293 -7.56 28.06 11.35
CA LYS A 293 -7.48 28.37 9.91
C LYS A 293 -6.13 28.95 9.50
N GLN A 294 -5.48 29.72 10.37
CA GLN A 294 -4.26 30.46 10.01
C GLN A 294 -2.99 29.65 10.25
N SER A 295 -2.90 28.98 11.41
CA SER A 295 -1.67 28.27 11.81
C SER A 295 -1.73 26.75 11.57
N ASN A 296 -2.85 26.21 11.09
CA ASN A 296 -3.09 24.76 10.96
C ASN A 296 -2.87 23.96 12.26
N ARG A 297 -2.84 24.64 13.41
CA ARG A 297 -2.58 24.05 14.72
C ARG A 297 -3.83 23.35 15.23
N ILE A 298 -3.65 22.20 15.88
CA ILE A 298 -4.73 21.47 16.51
C ILE A 298 -4.84 21.94 17.95
N LEU A 299 -6.06 22.19 18.39
CA LEU A 299 -6.39 22.68 19.73
C LEU A 299 -7.43 21.76 20.35
N ASP A 300 -7.27 21.48 21.64
CA ASP A 300 -8.30 20.88 22.48
C ASP A 300 -9.28 21.99 22.92
N LEU A 301 -10.53 21.86 22.45
CA LEU A 301 -11.57 22.86 22.71
C LEU A 301 -12.14 22.77 24.17
N THR A 302 -11.82 21.70 24.88
CA THR A 302 -12.28 21.50 26.27
C THR A 302 -11.41 22.28 27.28
N VAL A 303 -10.16 22.58 26.90
CA VAL A 303 -9.17 23.26 27.77
C VAL A 303 -8.91 24.70 27.31
N THR A 304 -9.04 24.93 25.98
CA THR A 304 -8.63 26.22 25.42
C THR A 304 -9.76 27.23 25.53
N GLU A 305 -9.54 28.33 26.25
CA GLU A 305 -10.42 29.50 26.19
C GLU A 305 -10.58 29.93 24.73
N ARG A 306 -11.82 30.16 24.27
CA ARG A 306 -12.15 30.60 22.92
C ARG A 306 -11.39 31.89 22.59
N ARG A 307 -10.20 31.76 22.05
CA ARG A 307 -9.39 32.89 21.55
C ARG A 307 -9.90 33.35 20.20
N LYS A 308 -9.46 34.54 19.79
CA LYS A 308 -9.84 35.29 18.60
C LYS A 308 -9.63 34.55 17.24
N GLU A 309 -9.08 33.34 17.21
CA GLU A 309 -8.84 32.57 16.00
C GLU A 309 -10.06 31.73 15.62
N ILE A 310 -10.39 31.71 14.32
CA ILE A 310 -11.45 30.84 13.80
C ILE A 310 -10.96 29.40 13.79
N VAL A 311 -11.61 28.55 14.59
CA VAL A 311 -11.34 27.13 14.71
C VAL A 311 -12.41 26.35 13.93
N LYS A 312 -11.99 25.37 13.13
CA LYS A 312 -12.88 24.40 12.50
C LYS A 312 -12.76 23.05 13.17
N PRO A 313 -13.87 22.35 13.47
CA PRO A 313 -13.82 20.98 13.99
C PRO A 313 -13.00 20.06 13.09
N LEU A 314 -12.28 19.13 13.68
CA LEU A 314 -11.58 18.09 12.92
C LEU A 314 -12.60 17.20 12.20
N LYS A 315 -12.40 17.01 10.90
CA LYS A 315 -13.24 16.13 10.07
C LYS A 315 -12.49 14.85 9.76
N GLY A 316 -12.73 13.81 10.57
CA GLY A 316 -12.12 12.49 10.37
C GLY A 316 -10.60 12.45 10.60
N GLY A 317 -10.01 11.26 10.47
CA GLY A 317 -8.62 10.97 10.76
C GLY A 317 -8.43 10.48 12.20
N TYR A 318 -7.18 10.23 12.56
CA TYR A 318 -6.78 9.63 13.83
C TYR A 318 -5.78 10.54 14.51
N ILE A 319 -5.92 10.72 15.82
CA ILE A 319 -5.11 11.63 16.63
C ILE A 319 -4.36 10.87 17.72
N ASN A 320 -3.11 11.26 18.00
CA ASN A 320 -2.31 10.72 19.11
C ASN A 320 -2.19 11.72 20.28
N ALA A 321 -1.46 11.33 21.32
CA ALA A 321 -1.18 12.16 22.49
C ALA A 321 -0.51 13.51 22.17
N ASP A 322 0.33 13.55 21.15
CA ASP A 322 1.04 14.76 20.68
C ASP A 322 0.16 15.68 19.81
N LEU A 323 -1.13 15.38 19.70
CA LEU A 323 -2.09 16.06 18.84
C LEU A 323 -1.70 16.00 17.34
N LYS A 324 -0.91 15.00 16.94
CA LYS A 324 -0.64 14.73 15.53
C LYS A 324 -1.83 13.99 14.92
N VAL A 325 -2.27 14.46 13.77
CA VAL A 325 -3.38 13.84 13.03
C VAL A 325 -2.86 13.15 11.79
N ILE A 326 -3.19 11.87 11.65
CA ILE A 326 -2.90 11.06 10.46
C ILE A 326 -4.20 10.55 9.83
N LYS A 327 -4.15 10.27 8.54
CA LYS A 327 -5.24 9.60 7.81
C LYS A 327 -4.64 8.48 6.98
N PRO A 328 -5.30 7.32 6.91
CA PRO A 328 -4.90 6.28 6.01
C PRO A 328 -4.87 6.79 4.56
N GLN A 329 -3.85 6.39 3.84
CA GLN A 329 -3.72 6.67 2.42
C GLN A 329 -4.53 5.64 1.65
N THR A 330 -5.26 6.10 0.64
CA THR A 330 -6.05 5.24 -0.25
C THR A 330 -5.54 5.34 -1.66
N GLU A 331 -5.66 4.25 -2.41
CA GLU A 331 -5.33 4.17 -3.81
C GLU A 331 -6.53 3.71 -4.62
N ARG A 332 -6.70 4.27 -5.82
CA ARG A 332 -7.75 3.90 -6.76
C ARG A 332 -7.24 2.79 -7.66
N VAL A 333 -7.87 1.64 -7.59
CA VAL A 333 -7.53 0.49 -8.43
C VAL A 333 -8.64 0.27 -9.46
N TYR A 334 -8.24 0.24 -10.72
CA TYR A 334 -9.15 0.06 -11.85
C TYR A 334 -9.27 -1.44 -12.18
N HIS A 335 -10.50 -1.88 -12.35
CA HIS A 335 -10.82 -3.25 -12.73
C HIS A 335 -11.65 -3.26 -14.00
N ASN A 336 -11.27 -4.14 -14.93
CA ASN A 336 -12.07 -4.41 -16.12
C ASN A 336 -12.73 -5.78 -16.00
N ASN A 337 -14.04 -5.82 -16.09
CA ASN A 337 -14.80 -7.07 -16.11
C ASN A 337 -14.93 -7.57 -17.54
N LEU A 338 -13.99 -8.41 -17.95
CA LEU A 338 -13.98 -9.02 -19.30
C LEU A 338 -15.10 -10.06 -19.52
N SER A 339 -15.77 -10.51 -18.44
CA SER A 339 -16.85 -11.49 -18.52
C SER A 339 -18.21 -10.84 -18.84
N ASN A 340 -18.29 -9.51 -18.79
CA ASN A 340 -19.51 -8.80 -19.18
C ASN A 340 -19.41 -8.40 -20.67
N PRO A 341 -20.35 -8.81 -21.53
CA PRO A 341 -20.36 -8.45 -22.95
C PRO A 341 -20.31 -6.94 -23.21
N ASP A 342 -20.89 -6.14 -22.31
CA ASP A 342 -20.96 -4.67 -22.42
C ASP A 342 -19.69 -3.97 -21.88
N GLY A 343 -18.70 -4.76 -21.40
CA GLY A 343 -17.51 -4.24 -20.73
C GLY A 343 -17.87 -3.53 -19.42
N GLY A 344 -17.12 -3.74 -18.38
CA GLY A 344 -17.38 -3.11 -17.08
C GLY A 344 -16.08 -2.61 -16.46
N LEU A 345 -15.71 -1.34 -16.73
CA LEU A 345 -14.67 -0.69 -15.94
C LEU A 345 -15.28 -0.24 -14.61
N TYR A 346 -14.73 -0.73 -13.50
CA TYR A 346 -15.12 -0.25 -12.18
C TYR A 346 -13.86 0.11 -11.37
N VAL A 347 -14.03 1.07 -10.47
CA VAL A 347 -12.97 1.60 -9.63
C VAL A 347 -13.22 1.15 -8.20
N GLN A 348 -12.17 0.76 -7.49
CA GLN A 348 -12.20 0.47 -6.07
C GLN A 348 -11.17 1.31 -5.35
N ASN A 349 -11.58 1.99 -4.29
CA ASN A 349 -10.67 2.67 -3.38
C ASN A 349 -10.19 1.64 -2.34
N CYS A 350 -8.88 1.40 -2.29
CA CYS A 350 -8.25 0.48 -1.36
C CYS A 350 -7.35 1.23 -0.39
N LEU A 351 -7.16 0.71 0.81
CA LEU A 351 -6.07 1.16 1.69
C LEU A 351 -4.74 0.78 1.04
N GLN A 352 -3.85 1.77 0.90
CA GLN A 352 -2.56 1.59 0.25
C GLN A 352 -1.64 0.68 1.09
N LYS A 353 -0.93 -0.23 0.41
CA LYS A 353 0.07 -1.10 1.03
C LYS A 353 1.18 -0.34 1.76
N GLY A 354 1.81 -1.01 2.71
CA GLY A 354 2.95 -0.48 3.49
C GLY A 354 2.55 0.30 4.73
N GLN A 355 1.26 0.60 4.92
CA GLN A 355 0.76 1.25 6.14
C GLN A 355 0.65 0.24 7.29
N ILE A 356 0.82 0.75 8.51
CA ILE A 356 0.78 -0.06 9.73
C ILE A 356 -0.51 0.27 10.49
N PHE A 357 -1.20 -0.78 10.94
CA PHE A 357 -2.41 -0.68 11.77
C PHE A 357 -2.20 -1.44 13.06
N MET A 358 -2.72 -0.93 14.16
CA MET A 358 -2.56 -1.49 15.49
C MET A 358 -3.89 -1.70 16.17
N GLY A 359 -4.02 -2.81 16.90
CA GLY A 359 -5.21 -3.15 17.67
C GLY A 359 -4.90 -4.05 18.87
N THR A 360 -5.93 -4.40 19.61
CA THR A 360 -5.83 -5.23 20.82
C THR A 360 -6.81 -6.39 20.79
N ILE A 361 -6.42 -7.49 21.43
CA ILE A 361 -7.31 -8.62 21.72
C ILE A 361 -7.21 -8.89 23.22
N SER A 362 -8.33 -8.92 23.94
CA SER A 362 -8.36 -9.13 25.39
C SER A 362 -9.27 -10.28 25.78
N GLY A 363 -8.89 -10.99 26.83
CA GLY A 363 -9.66 -12.09 27.38
C GLY A 363 -8.85 -12.93 28.36
N LYS A 364 -9.45 -13.99 28.87
CA LYS A 364 -8.77 -14.89 29.82
C LYS A 364 -7.58 -15.61 29.20
N GLY A 365 -6.57 -15.90 30.02
CA GLY A 365 -5.32 -16.52 29.61
C GLY A 365 -5.47 -17.83 28.85
N CYS A 366 -6.46 -18.65 29.20
CA CYS A 366 -6.76 -19.88 28.47
C CYS A 366 -7.09 -19.65 26.97
N TYR A 367 -7.82 -18.59 26.65
CA TYR A 367 -8.13 -18.22 25.27
C TYR A 367 -7.00 -17.45 24.59
N ILE A 368 -6.33 -16.59 25.35
CA ILE A 368 -5.23 -15.75 24.82
C ILE A 368 -4.03 -16.61 24.38
N LYS A 369 -3.74 -17.73 25.04
CA LYS A 369 -2.73 -18.69 24.56
C LYS A 369 -3.07 -19.20 23.16
N ILE A 370 -4.32 -19.56 22.91
CA ILE A 370 -4.77 -20.04 21.60
C ILE A 370 -4.69 -18.91 20.55
N ILE A 371 -5.10 -17.69 20.92
CA ILE A 371 -5.01 -16.51 20.04
C ILE A 371 -3.55 -16.22 19.67
N ALA A 372 -2.64 -16.29 20.63
CA ALA A 372 -1.20 -16.07 20.39
C ALA A 372 -0.63 -17.13 19.44
N ASP A 373 -1.04 -18.39 19.59
CA ASP A 373 -0.67 -19.47 18.66
C ASP A 373 -1.24 -19.21 17.25
N LEU A 374 -2.51 -18.80 17.14
CA LEU A 374 -3.12 -18.44 15.86
C LEU A 374 -2.41 -17.24 15.19
N LEU A 375 -1.82 -16.33 15.95
CA LEU A 375 -1.05 -15.19 15.43
C LEU A 375 0.41 -15.56 15.09
N SER A 376 0.93 -16.67 15.63
CA SER A 376 2.36 -17.06 15.56
C SER A 376 2.90 -17.25 14.15
N ASN A 377 2.05 -17.52 13.16
CA ASN A 377 2.50 -17.65 11.77
C ASN A 377 2.80 -16.27 11.11
N GLY A 378 2.61 -15.16 11.85
CA GLY A 378 3.00 -13.83 11.43
C GLY A 378 2.18 -13.19 10.31
N LYS A 379 1.18 -13.89 9.74
CA LYS A 379 0.39 -13.38 8.59
C LYS A 379 -1.10 -13.40 8.89
N LEU A 380 -1.81 -12.40 8.41
CA LEU A 380 -3.27 -12.29 8.45
C LEU A 380 -3.80 -11.91 7.07
N SER A 381 -5.09 -12.17 6.84
CA SER A 381 -5.75 -11.79 5.59
C SER A 381 -7.15 -11.25 5.87
N PHE A 382 -7.42 -10.04 5.37
CA PHE A 382 -8.69 -9.34 5.57
C PHE A 382 -9.35 -8.95 4.25
N GLY A 383 -10.62 -8.57 4.29
CA GLY A 383 -11.33 -7.97 3.17
C GLY A 383 -11.69 -8.92 2.03
N ARG A 384 -11.76 -8.38 0.81
CA ARG A 384 -12.14 -9.11 -0.40
C ARG A 384 -10.93 -9.72 -1.11
N SER A 385 -11.18 -10.69 -2.00
CA SER A 385 -10.16 -11.34 -2.87
C SER A 385 -8.97 -11.96 -2.12
N LYS A 386 -9.21 -12.54 -0.94
CA LYS A 386 -8.20 -13.12 -0.04
C LYS A 386 -7.23 -14.11 -0.68
N THR A 387 -7.56 -14.70 -1.81
CA THR A 387 -6.76 -15.77 -2.44
C THR A 387 -5.84 -15.30 -3.55
N ALA A 388 -5.92 -14.02 -3.96
CA ALA A 388 -5.14 -13.55 -5.09
C ALA A 388 -4.82 -12.05 -5.13
N GLN A 389 -5.53 -11.21 -4.35
CA GLN A 389 -5.35 -9.74 -4.39
C GLN A 389 -6.04 -9.10 -3.19
N TYR A 390 -5.49 -8.03 -2.61
CA TYR A 390 -6.12 -7.17 -1.59
C TYR A 390 -6.35 -7.78 -0.22
N SER A 391 -5.45 -8.50 0.38
CA SER A 391 -5.81 -9.01 1.69
C SER A 391 -4.71 -9.21 2.69
N ARG A 392 -3.47 -9.28 2.25
CA ARG A 392 -2.40 -9.77 3.11
C ARG A 392 -1.79 -8.71 3.97
N CYS A 393 -1.55 -9.12 5.21
CA CYS A 393 -0.92 -8.32 6.23
C CYS A 393 0.07 -9.18 7.00
N SER A 394 1.25 -8.64 7.28
CA SER A 394 2.25 -9.24 8.17
C SER A 394 2.15 -8.62 9.55
N ILE A 395 2.26 -9.44 10.60
CA ILE A 395 2.38 -8.95 11.97
C ILE A 395 3.81 -8.44 12.15
N VAL A 396 3.95 -7.15 12.45
CA VAL A 396 5.25 -6.47 12.57
C VAL A 396 5.56 -6.05 14.00
N GLY A 397 4.61 -6.23 14.91
CA GLY A 397 4.80 -5.95 16.33
C GLY A 397 3.80 -6.72 17.18
N PHE A 398 4.24 -7.19 18.32
CA PHE A 398 3.45 -7.99 19.25
C PHE A 398 3.86 -7.71 20.69
N ASN A 399 2.89 -7.60 21.58
CA ASN A 399 3.11 -7.54 23.02
C ASN A 399 1.95 -8.21 23.74
N LEU A 400 2.26 -9.04 24.74
CA LEU A 400 1.29 -9.68 25.61
C LEU A 400 1.54 -9.26 27.03
N ALA A 401 0.53 -8.66 27.68
CA ALA A 401 0.60 -8.20 29.06
C ALA A 401 -0.66 -8.60 29.81
N ALA A 402 -0.56 -8.71 31.15
CA ALA A 402 -1.73 -8.83 31.99
C ALA A 402 -2.61 -7.58 31.85
N ASP A 403 -3.93 -7.76 31.80
CA ASP A 403 -4.87 -6.64 31.75
C ASP A 403 -5.00 -5.97 33.13
N THR A 404 -4.05 -5.11 33.42
CA THR A 404 -4.14 -4.21 34.56
C THR A 404 -5.05 -3.07 34.14
N GLN A 405 -6.37 -3.22 34.37
CA GLN A 405 -7.33 -2.15 34.07
C GLN A 405 -6.88 -0.84 34.75
N LYS A 406 -6.30 0.04 33.91
CA LYS A 406 -5.82 1.34 34.40
C LYS A 406 -7.02 2.15 34.87
N LYS A 407 -6.93 2.61 36.12
CA LYS A 407 -7.97 3.44 36.74
C LYS A 407 -7.57 4.90 36.71
N ILE A 408 -8.55 5.76 36.52
CA ILE A 408 -8.41 7.21 36.54
C ILE A 408 -9.07 7.74 37.80
N HIS A 409 -8.31 8.50 38.59
CA HIS A 409 -8.83 9.21 39.73
C HIS A 409 -9.36 10.59 39.29
N LEU A 410 -10.64 10.80 39.45
CA LEU A 410 -11.35 12.02 39.07
C LEU A 410 -11.73 12.78 40.34
N HIS A 411 -11.43 14.07 40.38
CA HIS A 411 -11.81 14.95 41.46
C HIS A 411 -13.05 15.77 41.12
N LYS A 412 -13.78 16.16 42.12
CA LYS A 412 -14.91 17.08 41.97
C LYS A 412 -14.48 18.34 41.21
N GLY A 413 -15.19 18.65 40.13
CA GLY A 413 -14.90 19.79 39.23
C GLY A 413 -14.03 19.47 38.04
N ASP A 414 -13.46 18.27 37.97
CA ASP A 414 -12.70 17.85 36.78
C ASP A 414 -13.64 17.73 35.57
N LYS A 415 -13.20 18.26 34.43
CA LYS A 415 -13.85 17.99 33.14
C LYS A 415 -13.45 16.60 32.65
N VAL A 416 -14.44 15.73 32.48
CA VAL A 416 -14.29 14.33 32.09
C VAL A 416 -14.80 14.14 30.67
N ILE A 417 -14.02 13.46 29.87
CA ILE A 417 -14.33 13.19 28.45
C ILE A 417 -14.54 11.70 28.28
N TYR A 418 -15.69 11.34 27.69
CA TYR A 418 -16.02 9.98 27.24
C TYR A 418 -15.87 9.94 25.72
N LEU A 419 -14.74 9.46 25.24
CA LEU A 419 -14.44 9.34 23.82
C LEU A 419 -14.84 7.96 23.28
N PHE A 420 -15.72 7.92 22.31
CA PHE A 420 -16.07 6.71 21.59
C PHE A 420 -14.93 6.33 20.63
N GLU A 421 -14.06 5.42 21.07
CA GLU A 421 -12.98 4.92 20.21
C GLU A 421 -13.49 4.03 19.08
N SER A 422 -14.62 3.38 19.28
CA SER A 422 -15.29 2.58 18.25
C SER A 422 -16.77 2.91 18.19
N ASP A 423 -17.40 2.49 17.08
CA ASP A 423 -18.84 2.67 16.94
C ASP A 423 -19.60 1.94 18.06
N MET A 424 -20.64 2.54 18.62
CA MET A 424 -21.44 1.94 19.67
C MET A 424 -22.82 1.59 19.18
N LEU A 425 -23.20 0.34 19.36
CA LEU A 425 -24.53 -0.21 19.06
C LEU A 425 -25.39 -0.19 20.33
N LEU A 426 -26.48 0.54 20.31
CA LEU A 426 -27.45 0.47 21.40
C LEU A 426 -28.22 -0.88 21.36
N PRO A 427 -28.65 -1.40 22.51
CA PRO A 427 -29.52 -2.59 22.56
C PRO A 427 -30.79 -2.39 21.74
N ASP A 428 -31.32 -3.50 21.17
CA ASP A 428 -32.53 -3.48 20.34
C ASP A 428 -33.75 -2.87 21.02
N SER A 429 -33.85 -2.96 22.33
CA SER A 429 -34.89 -2.30 23.13
C SER A 429 -34.87 -0.78 23.04
N LEU A 430 -33.74 -0.19 22.70
CA LEU A 430 -33.54 1.24 22.50
C LEU A 430 -33.43 1.64 21.03
N ALA A 431 -33.18 0.69 20.13
CA ALA A 431 -32.96 0.92 18.70
C ALA A 431 -34.26 1.23 17.91
N GLY A 432 -35.41 0.92 18.47
CA GLY A 432 -36.68 1.06 17.76
C GLY A 432 -37.13 2.51 17.49
N ASN A 433 -36.65 3.50 18.25
CA ASN A 433 -37.31 4.80 18.26
C ASN A 433 -36.47 6.07 18.13
N SER A 434 -35.23 6.04 17.98
CA SER A 434 -34.32 7.17 17.77
C SER A 434 -33.10 7.10 18.71
N LEU A 435 -31.93 7.10 18.11
CA LEU A 435 -30.69 7.42 18.80
C LEU A 435 -30.77 8.87 19.27
N ASN A 436 -31.32 9.11 20.45
CA ASN A 436 -31.32 10.42 21.08
C ASN A 436 -30.21 10.47 22.16
N VAL A 437 -29.83 11.68 22.54
CA VAL A 437 -28.78 11.93 23.52
C VAL A 437 -29.12 11.29 24.86
N SER A 438 -30.40 11.32 25.27
CA SER A 438 -30.87 10.75 26.52
C SER A 438 -30.66 9.24 26.61
N SER A 439 -30.96 8.50 25.55
CA SER A 439 -30.74 7.05 25.51
C SER A 439 -29.26 6.69 25.61
N ILE A 440 -28.40 7.51 25.01
CA ILE A 440 -26.94 7.33 25.04
C ILE A 440 -26.42 7.59 26.47
N CYS A 441 -26.83 8.69 27.06
CA CYS A 441 -26.45 9.05 28.44
C CYS A 441 -26.90 7.99 29.43
N THR A 442 -28.12 7.48 29.29
CA THR A 442 -28.65 6.37 30.09
C THR A 442 -27.80 5.09 29.93
N ALA A 443 -27.41 4.74 28.69
CA ALA A 443 -26.61 3.56 28.42
C ALA A 443 -25.19 3.65 29.02
N ILE A 444 -24.66 4.85 29.18
CA ILE A 444 -23.31 5.09 29.71
C ILE A 444 -23.37 5.40 31.23
N GLY A 445 -24.55 5.67 31.77
CA GLY A 445 -24.73 6.02 33.18
C GLY A 445 -24.45 7.49 33.50
N ILE A 446 -24.64 8.39 32.52
CA ILE A 446 -24.47 9.84 32.66
C ILE A 446 -25.84 10.51 32.59
N ASN A 447 -26.04 11.61 33.32
CA ASN A 447 -27.24 12.43 33.17
C ASN A 447 -27.09 13.41 32.00
N GLU A 448 -28.08 13.49 31.12
CA GLU A 448 -28.10 14.41 29.99
C GLU A 448 -27.91 15.88 30.37
N VAL A 449 -28.47 16.28 31.54
CA VAL A 449 -28.39 17.64 32.07
C VAL A 449 -26.97 18.06 32.45
N ASP A 450 -26.07 17.11 32.61
CA ASP A 450 -24.68 17.33 33.02
C ASP A 450 -23.71 17.44 31.81
N LEU A 451 -24.22 17.40 30.58
CA LEU A 451 -23.43 17.52 29.41
C LEU A 451 -22.97 18.96 29.16
N GLU A 452 -21.67 19.10 28.93
CA GLU A 452 -21.09 20.37 28.52
C GLU A 452 -21.32 20.66 27.02
N PRO A 453 -21.36 21.95 26.62
CA PRO A 453 -21.61 22.38 25.24
C PRO A 453 -20.60 21.85 24.21
N GLU A 454 -19.41 21.45 24.64
CA GLU A 454 -18.37 20.88 23.82
C GLU A 454 -18.67 19.44 23.39
N SER A 455 -19.65 18.78 24.00
CA SER A 455 -20.10 17.44 23.64
C SER A 455 -20.52 17.37 22.17
N GLY A 456 -20.08 16.37 21.45
CA GLY A 456 -20.42 16.17 20.05
C GLY A 456 -20.60 14.71 19.70
N LEU A 457 -21.77 14.39 19.15
CA LEU A 457 -22.10 13.05 18.68
C LEU A 457 -22.14 12.99 17.15
N LYS A 458 -21.57 11.94 16.62
CA LYS A 458 -21.69 11.54 15.20
C LYS A 458 -22.56 10.31 15.12
N TYR A 459 -23.37 10.24 14.11
CA TYR A 459 -24.21 9.07 13.86
C TYR A 459 -23.75 8.40 12.56
N GLY A 460 -23.75 7.09 12.56
CA GLY A 460 -23.41 6.26 11.43
C GLY A 460 -24.36 5.08 11.26
N MET A 461 -24.14 4.34 10.19
CA MET A 461 -24.82 3.07 9.94
C MET A 461 -23.76 1.99 9.89
N ILE A 462 -23.97 0.91 10.62
CA ILE A 462 -23.12 -0.28 10.55
C ILE A 462 -23.80 -1.29 9.65
N SER A 463 -23.04 -1.79 8.70
CA SER A 463 -23.39 -2.91 7.87
C SER A 463 -22.38 -4.03 8.07
N GLY A 464 -22.62 -5.18 7.47
CA GLY A 464 -21.67 -6.28 7.48
C GLY A 464 -22.12 -7.36 6.51
N TYR A 465 -21.25 -8.30 6.24
CA TYR A 465 -21.54 -9.43 5.39
C TYR A 465 -21.18 -10.74 6.09
N LEU A 466 -22.15 -11.63 6.20
CA LEU A 466 -21.96 -12.97 6.72
C LEU A 466 -21.59 -13.90 5.55
N SER A 467 -20.30 -14.14 5.39
CA SER A 467 -19.77 -14.95 4.27
C SER A 467 -20.32 -16.39 4.27
N VAL A 468 -20.48 -16.97 5.46
CA VAL A 468 -21.04 -18.33 5.62
C VAL A 468 -22.48 -18.40 5.12
N MET A 469 -23.30 -17.41 5.40
CA MET A 469 -24.71 -17.34 5.00
C MET A 469 -24.94 -16.63 3.66
N ARG A 470 -23.89 -16.05 3.05
CA ARG A 470 -23.95 -15.23 1.82
C ARG A 470 -24.96 -14.09 1.89
N MET A 471 -25.15 -13.51 3.05
CA MET A 471 -26.13 -12.44 3.21
C MET A 471 -25.53 -11.23 3.91
N GLN A 472 -26.09 -10.08 3.57
CA GLN A 472 -25.76 -8.85 4.28
C GLN A 472 -26.40 -8.88 5.67
N ARG A 473 -25.67 -8.41 6.67
CA ARG A 473 -26.28 -8.12 7.98
C ARG A 473 -27.21 -6.94 7.85
N ALA A 474 -28.23 -6.90 8.69
CA ALA A 474 -29.12 -5.73 8.78
C ALA A 474 -28.32 -4.48 9.06
N HIS A 475 -28.70 -3.38 8.40
CA HIS A 475 -28.14 -2.07 8.66
C HIS A 475 -28.63 -1.59 10.03
N VAL A 476 -27.71 -1.29 10.93
CA VAL A 476 -28.02 -0.82 12.28
C VAL A 476 -27.44 0.58 12.48
N ARG A 477 -28.25 1.49 13.03
CA ARG A 477 -27.77 2.81 13.41
C ARG A 477 -26.84 2.69 14.62
N ALA A 478 -25.76 3.48 14.61
CA ALA A 478 -24.76 3.49 15.65
C ALA A 478 -24.32 4.92 15.96
N ILE A 479 -23.77 5.09 17.15
CA ILE A 479 -22.96 6.26 17.47
C ILE A 479 -21.60 6.01 16.88
N ALA A 480 -21.15 6.90 15.98
CA ALA A 480 -19.90 6.70 15.26
C ALA A 480 -18.68 7.01 16.13
N ALA A 481 -17.60 6.30 15.87
CA ALA A 481 -16.29 6.56 16.45
C ALA A 481 -15.86 8.03 16.26
N GLY A 482 -15.15 8.57 17.25
CA GLY A 482 -14.81 9.99 17.32
C GLY A 482 -15.95 10.89 17.82
N SER A 483 -17.08 10.33 18.29
CA SER A 483 -18.02 11.03 19.16
C SER A 483 -17.39 11.24 20.53
N ALA A 484 -17.75 12.32 21.22
CA ALA A 484 -17.30 12.57 22.59
C ALA A 484 -18.39 13.23 23.40
N LEU A 485 -18.58 12.76 24.64
CA LEU A 485 -19.39 13.44 25.65
C LEU A 485 -18.47 14.05 26.69
N VAL A 486 -18.76 15.28 27.11
CA VAL A 486 -17.99 16.03 28.08
C VAL A 486 -18.90 16.32 29.27
N THR A 487 -18.46 15.98 30.48
CA THR A 487 -19.19 16.22 31.71
C THR A 487 -18.28 16.82 32.76
N ILE A 488 -18.88 17.39 33.85
CA ILE A 488 -18.15 17.83 35.04
C ILE A 488 -18.39 16.82 36.15
N CYS A 489 -17.29 16.35 36.76
CA CYS A 489 -17.34 15.43 37.87
C CYS A 489 -17.96 16.12 39.12
N LYS A 490 -19.00 15.52 39.68
CA LYS A 490 -19.72 16.10 40.86
C LYS A 490 -19.12 15.68 42.19
N GLU A 491 -18.47 14.53 42.23
CA GLU A 491 -17.88 13.93 43.42
C GLU A 491 -16.55 13.26 43.02
N ASP A 492 -15.67 13.04 43.99
CA ASP A 492 -14.46 12.29 43.75
C ASP A 492 -14.81 10.84 43.42
N MET A 493 -14.32 10.34 42.29
CA MET A 493 -14.59 8.97 41.84
C MET A 493 -13.39 8.34 41.14
N GLU A 494 -13.43 7.03 41.09
CA GLU A 494 -12.45 6.23 40.34
C GLU A 494 -13.16 5.46 39.25
N LEU A 495 -12.72 5.63 38.01
CA LEU A 495 -13.25 4.92 36.82
C LEU A 495 -12.14 4.18 36.08
N SER A 496 -12.50 3.11 35.42
CA SER A 496 -11.58 2.48 34.47
C SER A 496 -11.36 3.39 33.25
N GLU A 497 -10.11 3.49 32.78
CA GLU A 497 -9.77 4.29 31.60
C GLU A 497 -10.54 3.85 30.36
N ILE A 498 -10.81 2.54 30.23
CA ILE A 498 -11.53 1.95 29.09
C ILE A 498 -12.74 1.23 29.63
N LEU A 499 -13.90 1.58 29.08
CA LEU A 499 -15.18 0.91 29.34
C LEU A 499 -15.80 0.45 28.00
N TYR A 500 -16.66 -0.53 28.07
CA TYR A 500 -17.37 -1.08 26.91
C TYR A 500 -18.88 -0.97 27.14
N PHE A 501 -19.59 -0.41 26.17
CA PHE A 501 -21.03 -0.20 26.22
C PHE A 501 -21.73 -0.73 24.96
N GLY A 502 -22.99 -1.10 25.11
CA GLY A 502 -23.81 -1.57 23.99
C GLY A 502 -23.57 -3.00 23.55
N GLY A 503 -24.00 -3.34 22.34
CA GLY A 503 -23.93 -4.70 21.79
C GLY A 503 -22.67 -5.00 21.01
N ARG A 504 -22.40 -6.28 20.76
CA ARG A 504 -21.32 -6.81 19.88
C ARG A 504 -19.91 -6.33 20.29
N GLN A 505 -19.65 -6.22 21.59
CA GLN A 505 -18.37 -5.77 22.13
C GLN A 505 -17.19 -6.67 21.71
N ASN A 506 -17.43 -7.96 21.53
CA ASN A 506 -16.46 -8.93 21.04
C ASN A 506 -16.02 -8.67 19.58
N GLU A 507 -16.81 -7.94 18.80
CA GLU A 507 -16.52 -7.60 17.41
C GLU A 507 -15.90 -6.18 17.25
N GLY A 508 -15.46 -5.54 18.35
CA GLY A 508 -14.79 -4.25 18.35
C GLY A 508 -15.71 -3.03 18.51
N PHE A 509 -16.96 -3.24 18.88
CA PHE A 509 -17.93 -2.17 19.11
C PHE A 509 -17.96 -1.71 20.59
N GLY A 510 -18.40 -0.48 20.80
CA GLY A 510 -18.71 0.07 22.12
C GLY A 510 -17.53 0.41 23.01
N LYS A 511 -16.31 0.47 22.49
CA LYS A 511 -15.14 0.89 23.27
C LYS A 511 -15.15 2.39 23.51
N VAL A 512 -15.19 2.78 24.78
CA VAL A 512 -15.20 4.17 25.23
C VAL A 512 -13.99 4.39 26.14
N ARG A 513 -13.18 5.41 25.80
CA ARG A 513 -12.06 5.85 26.63
C ARG A 513 -12.47 7.05 27.45
N ILE A 514 -12.11 7.01 28.73
CA ILE A 514 -12.35 8.08 29.67
C ILE A 514 -11.03 8.75 30.03
N PHE A 515 -11.01 10.09 30.02
CA PHE A 515 -9.83 10.87 30.39
C PHE A 515 -10.21 12.27 30.81
N LYS A 516 -9.31 12.96 31.50
CA LYS A 516 -9.49 14.38 31.88
C LYS A 516 -9.20 15.29 30.68
N ALA A 517 -9.85 16.43 30.65
CA ALA A 517 -9.59 17.45 29.64
C ALA A 517 -8.08 17.79 29.56
N GLY A 518 -7.51 17.76 28.36
CA GLY A 518 -6.08 17.98 28.12
C GLY A 518 -5.17 16.75 28.32
N GLU A 519 -5.70 15.59 28.68
CA GLU A 519 -4.93 14.38 29.00
C GLU A 519 -5.21 13.21 28.01
N LEU A 520 -5.53 13.53 26.77
CA LEU A 520 -5.75 12.50 25.74
C LEU A 520 -4.52 11.57 25.62
N LEU A 521 -4.74 10.25 25.83
CA LEU A 521 -3.70 9.22 25.72
C LEU A 521 -2.45 9.47 26.58
N LYS A 522 -2.56 10.23 27.66
CA LYS A 522 -1.46 10.43 28.61
C LYS A 522 -1.04 9.07 29.18
N ASP A 523 0.27 8.80 29.19
CA ASP A 523 0.86 7.54 29.63
C ASP A 523 0.43 6.27 28.85
N CYS A 524 -0.10 6.42 27.65
CA CYS A 524 -0.32 5.30 26.73
C CYS A 524 0.95 4.99 25.95
N SER A 525 1.99 4.46 26.62
CA SER A 525 3.15 3.90 25.94
C SER A 525 2.84 2.46 25.52
N THR A 526 2.92 2.16 24.25
CA THR A 526 2.87 0.79 23.76
C THR A 526 4.29 0.22 23.74
N ASN A 527 4.59 -0.70 24.64
CA ASN A 527 5.85 -1.46 24.63
C ASN A 527 5.74 -2.61 23.59
N ILE A 528 5.55 -2.27 22.34
CA ILE A 528 5.62 -3.26 21.26
C ILE A 528 7.08 -3.44 20.93
N ALA A 529 7.60 -4.67 21.09
CA ALA A 529 8.90 -5.02 20.54
C ALA A 529 8.79 -5.01 19.00
N SER A 530 9.51 -4.09 18.36
CA SER A 530 9.69 -4.16 16.91
C SER A 530 10.48 -5.43 16.61
N GLU A 531 10.00 -6.27 15.70
CA GLU A 531 10.85 -7.31 15.14
C GLU A 531 12.08 -6.64 14.55
N ASN A 532 13.26 -7.09 14.99
CA ASN A 532 14.51 -6.76 14.32
C ASN A 532 14.37 -7.19 12.86
N SER A 533 14.15 -6.23 11.99
CA SER A 533 14.20 -6.46 10.56
C SER A 533 15.54 -7.17 10.30
N VAL A 534 15.47 -8.42 9.89
CA VAL A 534 16.66 -9.15 9.42
C VAL A 534 17.29 -8.23 8.39
N SER A 535 18.47 -7.71 8.72
CA SER A 535 19.23 -6.86 7.82
C SER A 535 19.63 -7.75 6.64
N ALA A 536 18.82 -7.75 5.58
CA ALA A 536 19.20 -8.40 4.34
C ALA A 536 20.53 -7.77 3.91
N GLU A 537 21.58 -8.59 3.87
CA GLU A 537 22.86 -8.16 3.30
C GLU A 537 22.60 -7.67 1.88
N THR A 538 22.88 -6.41 1.63
CA THR A 538 22.61 -5.80 0.34
C THR A 538 23.65 -6.32 -0.66
N ASN A 539 23.22 -6.97 -1.72
CA ASN A 539 24.10 -7.43 -2.78
C ASN A 539 24.92 -6.26 -3.33
N GLY A 540 26.25 -6.38 -3.34
CA GLY A 540 27.19 -5.33 -3.72
C GLY A 540 26.98 -4.81 -5.14
N ASP A 541 26.59 -5.68 -6.07
CA ASP A 541 26.34 -5.35 -7.47
C ASP A 541 25.09 -4.47 -7.63
N ILE A 542 24.05 -4.78 -6.86
CA ILE A 542 22.82 -3.96 -6.82
C ILE A 542 23.14 -2.57 -6.31
N LYS A 543 23.90 -2.47 -5.21
CA LYS A 543 24.31 -1.18 -4.65
C LYS A 543 25.15 -0.36 -5.62
N ALA A 544 26.10 -0.99 -6.31
CA ALA A 544 26.93 -0.32 -7.32
C ALA A 544 26.10 0.22 -8.47
N MET A 545 25.13 -0.57 -8.97
CA MET A 545 24.20 -0.14 -10.02
C MET A 545 23.38 1.07 -9.58
N PHE A 546 22.80 1.06 -8.38
CA PHE A 546 22.00 2.19 -7.88
C PHE A 546 22.85 3.44 -7.65
N THR A 547 24.08 3.30 -7.15
CA THR A 547 25.01 4.43 -7.05
C THR A 547 25.29 5.04 -8.42
N GLN A 548 25.40 4.23 -9.46
CA GLN A 548 25.59 4.73 -10.83
C GLN A 548 24.34 5.48 -11.33
N LEU A 549 23.14 4.98 -10.99
CA LEU A 549 21.86 5.63 -11.35
C LEU A 549 21.69 7.00 -10.69
N GLU A 550 22.00 7.09 -9.40
CA GLU A 550 21.94 8.35 -8.67
C GLU A 550 22.85 9.38 -9.35
N LYS A 551 24.03 8.97 -9.76
CA LYS A 551 24.94 9.84 -10.51
C LYS A 551 24.36 10.27 -11.84
N ASP A 552 23.76 9.33 -12.59
CA ASP A 552 23.13 9.63 -13.88
C ASP A 552 21.91 10.55 -13.71
N GLU A 553 21.14 10.43 -12.61
CA GLU A 553 20.03 11.33 -12.30
C GLU A 553 20.52 12.72 -11.93
N ASN A 554 21.53 12.82 -11.08
CA ASN A 554 22.16 14.09 -10.75
C ASN A 554 22.70 14.82 -12.00
N MET A 555 23.25 14.07 -12.94
CA MET A 555 23.65 14.57 -14.24
C MET A 555 22.48 15.16 -15.03
N ARG A 556 21.37 14.43 -15.10
CA ARG A 556 20.17 14.90 -15.81
C ARG A 556 19.57 16.15 -15.16
N ILE A 557 19.51 16.19 -13.82
CA ILE A 557 19.06 17.37 -13.08
C ILE A 557 19.96 18.57 -13.39
N ALA A 558 21.27 18.37 -13.40
CA ALA A 558 22.23 19.42 -13.78
C ALA A 558 22.02 19.89 -15.23
N ALA A 559 21.76 18.97 -16.17
CA ALA A 559 21.46 19.30 -17.56
C ALA A 559 20.16 20.11 -17.70
N ILE A 560 19.12 19.73 -16.96
CA ILE A 560 17.83 20.44 -16.93
C ILE A 560 18.01 21.83 -16.36
N ALA A 561 18.69 21.95 -15.22
CA ALA A 561 18.98 23.24 -14.57
C ALA A 561 19.76 24.17 -15.51
N TYR A 562 20.79 23.65 -16.17
CA TYR A 562 21.54 24.41 -17.19
C TYR A 562 20.65 24.85 -18.36
N ALA A 563 19.83 23.96 -18.89
CA ALA A 563 18.94 24.29 -20.02
C ALA A 563 17.93 25.38 -19.64
N LEU A 564 17.39 25.34 -18.42
CA LEU A 564 16.46 26.35 -17.89
C LEU A 564 17.17 27.71 -17.68
N ASP A 565 18.36 27.72 -17.10
CA ASP A 565 19.19 28.93 -16.92
C ASP A 565 19.47 29.61 -18.28
N LYS A 566 19.77 28.84 -19.31
CA LYS A 566 20.08 29.35 -20.66
C LYS A 566 18.87 29.43 -21.60
N LYS A 567 17.63 29.24 -21.11
CA LYS A 567 16.40 29.27 -21.92
C LYS A 567 16.29 30.49 -22.82
N SER A 568 16.61 31.69 -22.30
CA SER A 568 16.57 32.95 -23.06
C SER A 568 17.56 32.96 -24.21
N SER A 569 18.78 32.47 -24.02
CA SER A 569 19.80 32.36 -25.07
C SER A 569 19.37 31.36 -26.16
N PHE A 570 18.84 30.20 -25.76
CA PHE A 570 18.34 29.23 -26.73
C PHE A 570 17.21 29.80 -27.59
N LEU A 571 16.32 30.57 -26.99
CA LEU A 571 15.19 31.22 -27.71
C LEU A 571 15.66 32.33 -28.65
N LYS A 572 16.75 33.04 -28.32
CA LYS A 572 17.26 34.17 -29.10
C LYS A 572 18.21 33.74 -30.20
N ASP A 573 19.17 32.87 -29.87
CA ASP A 573 20.34 32.65 -30.72
C ASP A 573 20.27 31.34 -31.52
N TRP A 574 19.37 30.42 -31.11
CA TRP A 574 19.25 29.09 -31.71
C TRP A 574 17.96 28.93 -32.48
N GLY A 575 18.03 28.32 -33.67
CA GLY A 575 16.87 27.90 -34.44
C GLY A 575 16.70 26.39 -34.38
N ALA A 576 15.46 25.88 -34.55
CA ALA A 576 15.15 24.45 -34.48
C ALA A 576 16.00 23.59 -35.46
N ALA A 577 16.24 24.08 -36.67
CA ALA A 577 17.09 23.41 -37.65
C ALA A 577 18.57 23.37 -37.22
N PHE A 578 19.02 24.42 -36.55
CA PHE A 578 20.41 24.51 -36.04
C PHE A 578 20.62 23.56 -34.87
N ILE A 579 19.67 23.53 -33.88
CA ILE A 579 19.70 22.55 -32.81
C ILE A 579 19.69 21.12 -33.35
N GLY A 580 18.83 20.83 -34.33
CA GLY A 580 18.77 19.49 -34.97
C GLY A 580 20.10 19.09 -35.61
N ARG A 581 20.80 20.03 -36.25
CA ARG A 581 22.12 19.78 -36.84
C ARG A 581 23.18 19.51 -35.79
N VAL A 582 23.26 20.34 -34.75
CA VAL A 582 24.21 20.14 -33.64
C VAL A 582 23.94 18.85 -32.90
N THR A 583 22.67 18.50 -32.68
CA THR A 583 22.26 17.21 -32.08
C THR A 583 22.73 16.03 -32.92
N LEU A 584 22.59 16.12 -34.25
CA LEU A 584 23.06 15.04 -35.16
C LEU A 584 24.59 14.92 -35.11
N MET A 585 25.32 16.03 -35.17
CA MET A 585 26.77 16.03 -35.07
C MET A 585 27.25 15.43 -33.73
N LEU A 586 26.56 15.73 -32.63
CA LEU A 586 26.84 15.17 -31.32
C LEU A 586 26.61 13.67 -31.27
N LYS A 587 25.48 13.18 -31.81
CA LYS A 587 25.17 11.74 -31.88
C LYS A 587 26.17 10.93 -32.70
N GLN A 588 26.75 11.53 -33.74
CA GLN A 588 27.70 10.89 -34.64
C GLN A 588 29.17 11.02 -34.19
N ALA A 589 29.42 11.72 -33.09
CA ALA A 589 30.78 11.96 -32.60
C ALA A 589 31.23 10.82 -31.68
N ASP A 590 32.39 10.23 -31.98
CA ASP A 590 32.99 9.15 -31.18
C ASP A 590 33.82 9.68 -29.99
N SER A 591 34.14 10.97 -30.01
CA SER A 591 34.89 11.64 -28.96
C SER A 591 34.59 13.15 -28.92
N GLU A 592 34.98 13.82 -27.82
CA GLU A 592 34.89 15.28 -27.74
C GLU A 592 35.68 15.99 -28.81
N SER A 593 36.89 15.50 -29.13
CA SER A 593 37.74 16.05 -30.22
C SER A 593 37.06 15.91 -31.58
N ASP A 594 36.39 14.78 -31.84
CA ASP A 594 35.62 14.59 -33.07
C ASP A 594 34.41 15.53 -33.12
N PHE A 595 33.73 15.71 -32.03
CA PHE A 595 32.61 16.66 -31.95
C PHE A 595 33.07 18.09 -32.21
N CYS A 596 34.21 18.51 -31.64
CA CYS A 596 34.81 19.80 -31.92
C CYS A 596 35.15 19.99 -33.41
N LYS A 597 35.74 18.97 -34.08
CA LYS A 597 36.01 18.98 -35.54
C LYS A 597 34.71 19.15 -36.34
N ARG A 598 33.64 18.48 -35.95
CA ARG A 598 32.33 18.60 -36.60
C ARG A 598 31.73 19.99 -36.44
N ILE A 599 31.82 20.59 -35.22
CA ILE A 599 31.43 21.98 -35.00
C ILE A 599 32.25 22.94 -35.86
N ALA A 600 33.58 22.73 -35.98
CA ALA A 600 34.46 23.54 -36.82
C ALA A 600 34.08 23.53 -38.30
N SER A 601 33.45 22.46 -38.78
CA SER A 601 32.96 22.32 -40.18
C SER A 601 31.70 23.16 -40.46
N ILE A 602 31.11 23.82 -39.48
CA ILE A 602 29.92 24.68 -39.67
C ILE A 602 30.34 25.91 -40.48
N LYS A 603 29.78 26.10 -41.68
CA LYS A 603 30.12 27.15 -42.63
C LYS A 603 29.85 28.55 -42.07
N SER A 604 28.75 28.75 -41.29
CA SER A 604 28.40 30.02 -40.71
C SER A 604 29.27 30.31 -39.49
N MET A 605 30.06 31.36 -39.53
CA MET A 605 30.99 31.76 -38.46
C MET A 605 30.22 32.09 -37.14
N SER A 606 29.12 32.83 -37.24
CA SER A 606 28.26 33.14 -36.08
C SER A 606 27.72 31.91 -35.40
N LYS A 607 27.19 30.94 -36.17
CA LYS A 607 26.66 29.67 -35.62
C LYS A 607 27.77 28.79 -35.04
N ARG A 608 28.97 28.81 -35.61
CA ARG A 608 30.14 28.11 -35.08
C ARG A 608 30.55 28.68 -33.72
N ILE A 609 30.57 30.01 -33.58
CA ILE A 609 30.85 30.66 -32.29
C ILE A 609 29.82 30.27 -31.25
N ILE A 610 28.52 30.29 -31.55
CA ILE A 610 27.44 29.91 -30.65
C ILE A 610 27.60 28.44 -30.19
N ALA A 611 27.87 27.50 -31.11
CA ALA A 611 28.07 26.11 -30.76
C ALA A 611 29.31 25.83 -29.91
N ASN A 612 30.42 26.52 -30.20
CA ASN A 612 31.63 26.42 -29.40
C ASN A 612 31.47 27.04 -28.00
N SER A 613 30.80 28.20 -27.91
CA SER A 613 30.50 28.84 -26.63
C SER A 613 29.61 27.96 -25.76
N PHE A 614 28.60 27.34 -26.35
CA PHE A 614 27.73 26.34 -25.68
C PHE A 614 28.56 25.19 -25.14
N LEU A 615 29.40 24.55 -26.00
CA LEU A 615 30.20 23.41 -25.59
C LEU A 615 31.12 23.78 -24.40
N LYS A 616 31.81 24.90 -24.51
CA LYS A 616 32.73 25.38 -23.46
C LYS A 616 32.00 25.70 -22.15
N ASP A 617 30.86 26.38 -22.22
CA ASP A 617 30.10 26.78 -21.04
C ASP A 617 29.44 25.56 -20.35
N ALA A 618 28.86 24.66 -21.15
CA ALA A 618 28.27 23.42 -20.64
C ALA A 618 29.32 22.45 -20.07
N SER A 619 30.51 22.36 -20.69
CA SER A 619 31.61 21.54 -20.19
C SER A 619 32.17 22.07 -18.87
N ASN A 620 32.35 23.38 -18.72
CA ASN A 620 32.89 23.95 -17.50
C ASN A 620 32.00 23.70 -16.26
N LYS A 621 30.68 23.62 -16.43
CA LYS A 621 29.75 23.28 -15.33
C LYS A 621 29.76 21.80 -14.97
N TRP A 622 30.24 20.97 -15.88
CA TRP A 622 30.27 19.50 -15.73
C TRP A 622 31.58 18.98 -15.10
N GLU A 623 32.71 19.66 -15.27
CA GLU A 623 34.05 19.17 -14.93
C GLU A 623 34.35 19.07 -13.41
N SER A 624 33.41 19.42 -12.54
CA SER A 624 33.59 19.33 -11.09
C SER A 624 33.61 17.91 -10.52
N ASP A 625 33.21 16.87 -11.29
CA ASP A 625 33.21 15.47 -10.82
C ASP A 625 34.09 14.58 -11.73
N PRO A 626 35.18 13.98 -11.19
CA PRO A 626 36.12 13.15 -11.98
C PRO A 626 35.49 11.91 -12.64
N GLN A 627 34.34 11.47 -12.17
CA GLN A 627 33.69 10.24 -12.65
C GLN A 627 32.99 10.42 -14.01
N TYR A 628 32.79 11.67 -14.44
CA TYR A 628 32.11 12.00 -15.69
C TYR A 628 33.07 12.33 -16.87
N LYS A 629 34.32 11.94 -16.76
CA LYS A 629 35.32 12.13 -17.85
C LYS A 629 35.07 11.22 -19.08
N VAL A 630 34.08 10.32 -19.00
CA VAL A 630 33.76 9.42 -20.10
C VAL A 630 32.90 10.14 -21.14
N TRP A 631 33.35 10.13 -22.40
CA TRP A 631 32.67 10.83 -23.51
C TRP A 631 31.19 10.47 -23.63
N SER A 632 30.82 9.21 -23.49
CA SER A 632 29.41 8.76 -23.60
C SER A 632 28.49 9.47 -22.57
N LYS A 633 28.95 9.71 -21.35
CA LYS A 633 28.20 10.44 -20.33
C LYS A 633 28.10 11.93 -20.62
N LYS A 634 29.22 12.53 -21.08
CA LYS A 634 29.23 13.91 -21.54
C LYS A 634 28.29 14.12 -22.74
N GLN A 635 28.28 13.17 -23.66
CA GLN A 635 27.38 13.17 -24.80
C GLN A 635 25.90 13.10 -24.37
N GLU A 636 25.55 12.24 -23.41
CA GLU A 636 24.19 12.15 -22.83
C GLU A 636 23.76 13.48 -22.17
N TYR A 637 24.63 14.08 -21.39
CA TYR A 637 24.40 15.40 -20.76
C TYR A 637 24.06 16.47 -21.81
N LEU A 638 24.91 16.62 -22.81
CA LEU A 638 24.73 17.61 -23.88
C LEU A 638 23.48 17.32 -24.73
N LEU A 639 23.16 16.05 -24.98
CA LEU A 639 21.92 15.63 -25.68
C LEU A 639 20.67 16.01 -24.89
N THR A 640 20.69 15.86 -23.59
CA THR A 640 19.58 16.24 -22.71
C THR A 640 19.32 17.75 -22.82
N ILE A 641 20.36 18.57 -22.74
CA ILE A 641 20.26 20.03 -22.88
C ILE A 641 19.69 20.42 -24.26
N LEU A 642 20.21 19.85 -25.34
CA LEU A 642 19.75 20.17 -26.70
C LEU A 642 18.33 19.72 -26.96
N THR A 643 17.89 18.63 -26.33
CA THR A 643 16.49 18.12 -26.41
C THR A 643 15.54 19.12 -25.75
N LEU A 644 15.87 19.61 -24.57
CA LEU A 644 15.09 20.64 -23.87
C LEU A 644 15.09 21.97 -24.63
N ALA A 645 16.22 22.40 -25.17
CA ALA A 645 16.30 23.57 -26.00
C ALA A 645 15.37 23.50 -27.25
N LYS A 646 15.29 22.32 -27.86
CA LYS A 646 14.34 22.06 -28.96
C LYS A 646 12.88 22.16 -28.51
N TYR A 647 12.58 21.67 -27.31
CA TYR A 647 11.25 21.78 -26.70
C TYR A 647 10.86 23.25 -26.48
N PHE A 648 11.74 24.06 -25.89
CA PHE A 648 11.48 25.49 -25.68
C PHE A 648 11.14 26.26 -26.98
N LEU A 649 11.80 25.90 -28.07
CA LEU A 649 11.52 26.51 -29.38
C LEU A 649 10.17 26.07 -29.98
N LYS A 650 9.70 24.87 -29.66
CA LYS A 650 8.36 24.40 -30.05
C LYS A 650 7.27 25.10 -29.25
N GLU A 651 7.46 25.24 -27.94
CA GLU A 651 6.52 25.91 -27.05
C GLU A 651 6.27 27.36 -27.49
N ARG A 652 7.34 28.07 -27.90
CA ARG A 652 7.25 29.43 -28.47
C ARG A 652 6.39 29.50 -29.74
N LYS A 653 6.42 28.47 -30.61
CA LYS A 653 5.63 28.44 -31.83
C LYS A 653 4.15 28.13 -31.59
N GLY A 654 3.83 27.33 -30.55
CA GLY A 654 2.45 27.00 -30.17
C GLY A 654 1.73 28.14 -29.43
N GLY A 655 2.44 29.03 -28.76
CA GLY A 655 1.88 30.17 -28.05
C GLY A 655 1.48 31.37 -28.93
N THR A 656 1.86 31.39 -30.22
CA THR A 656 1.50 32.45 -31.18
C THR A 656 0.31 32.05 -32.08
N ALA A 657 -0.34 30.91 -31.79
CA ALA A 657 -1.52 30.43 -32.53
C ALA A 657 -2.79 30.39 -31.62
N LYS A 658 -2.97 31.45 -30.79
CA LYS A 658 -4.21 31.77 -30.13
C LYS A 658 -4.53 33.24 -30.31
#